data_318be4ab20ee3a8a45969840d12f2e89
#
_entry.id   318be4ab20ee3a8a45969840d12f2e89
#
_cell.length_a   1.000
_cell.length_b   1.000
_cell.length_c   1.000
_cell.angle_alpha   90.00
_cell.angle_beta   90.00
_cell.angle_gamma   90.00
#
_symmetry.space_group_name_H-M   'P 1'
#
loop_
_entity.id
_entity.type
_entity.pdbx_description
1 polymer ?
#
loop_
_entity_poly.entity_id
_entity_poly.type
_entity_poly.pdbx_seq_one_letter_code
_entity_poly.pdbx_strand_id
1 'polypeptide(L)'
;MKNFTRKMASTALVAVLGVCSVNAQTHTWKSVNTGDGTTYAIDKDGSLWSFGWNESGQMGIDDKTVKISVPTQVGTDKDWAMTSAGQAYGFFIKNDGTLWAVGDNTNGVSGVGDGATSHKVPTQVGKDSDWKTVSCSRFFGHTAAAIKTDGTLWTWGDGRFGQLGIGSYKSKTIPTQVGTDNNWAQVSQGNSFTIALKTDGTLWGWGSNQQKPLMNNSGYVKSPVQLGTDNDWAYVFAVVETAYAIKKDGSLWVWGDNSNNMAGIKDADIEMFSTPAKITFGTGEKVIAITGCDNNRYVGVGGEDGIITKIYSWGSNVDGALGDGSGVPVDATEGQETIVEPVVVKIPEGVKGTQLASGIGYCVLLSTDGKIYGWGKNRAGQLGNYCSEDQMTYIALPIECAVEQTTEEKVYTIDAEEIPAQLNDAKKLILTGTWSQAKLQALSTAIGNNTGFPPVGNSTIEEIDMSQAKIEANTYAYLTTGFGAFRGLNALVTVKMPAAEEAAHFKSLRSAFQNCTSLKNIDISDCVNVTNLTDAFFGSAITEVDLSKFNNITSCESAFDKCEKLISVKLPAKITLGKYLFGSNYSLATIDWSAYSGTAAPKMPSGLFQYVDEQKDLKNITLIVPDALVESFKANADWAKLNVVGTTSTGISEIVTNAASSNTVYTIEGVKIATSKANSLSKGLYIINGKKVMVK
;
A
#
# COMPACT_ATOMS: atom_id res chain seq x y z
N MET A 1 -29.52 2.39 -54.53
CA MET A 1 -30.34 1.19 -54.33
C MET A 1 -29.40 -0.01 -54.38
N LYS A 2 -29.03 -0.57 -53.26
CA LYS A 2 -28.68 -1.99 -53.02
C LYS A 2 -28.39 -2.13 -51.54
N ASN A 3 -29.29 -2.81 -50.85
CA ASN A 3 -29.25 -3.17 -49.46
C ASN A 3 -28.08 -4.14 -49.22
N PHE A 4 -27.26 -3.87 -48.18
CA PHE A 4 -26.39 -4.87 -47.56
C PHE A 4 -26.88 -5.12 -46.14
N THR A 5 -27.65 -6.17 -45.98
CA THR A 5 -28.02 -6.76 -44.68
C THR A 5 -26.82 -7.49 -44.13
N ARG A 6 -26.26 -7.00 -43.00
CA ARG A 6 -25.29 -7.76 -42.19
C ARG A 6 -26.05 -8.79 -41.35
N LYS A 7 -25.84 -10.05 -41.62
CA LYS A 7 -26.18 -11.17 -40.74
C LYS A 7 -25.28 -11.14 -39.51
N MET A 8 -25.88 -10.94 -38.34
CA MET A 8 -25.24 -11.30 -37.08
C MET A 8 -25.35 -12.82 -36.92
N ALA A 9 -24.24 -13.50 -36.91
CA ALA A 9 -24.13 -14.90 -36.46
C ALA A 9 -24.02 -14.91 -34.94
N SER A 10 -25.08 -15.33 -34.26
CA SER A 10 -25.06 -15.63 -32.84
C SER A 10 -24.37 -16.98 -32.63
N THR A 11 -23.12 -16.97 -32.15
CA THR A 11 -22.47 -18.18 -31.68
C THR A 11 -22.85 -18.36 -30.21
N ALA A 12 -23.62 -19.39 -29.92
CA ALA A 12 -24.00 -19.77 -28.57
C ALA A 12 -22.78 -20.30 -27.82
N LEU A 13 -22.37 -19.57 -26.78
CA LEU A 13 -21.35 -19.99 -25.85
C LEU A 13 -21.98 -21.02 -24.87
N VAL A 14 -21.61 -22.27 -24.96
CA VAL A 14 -21.98 -23.31 -23.98
C VAL A 14 -21.07 -23.10 -22.75
N ALA A 15 -21.62 -22.48 -21.72
CA ALA A 15 -20.98 -22.39 -20.40
C ALA A 15 -21.01 -23.76 -19.73
N VAL A 16 -19.88 -24.40 -19.59
CA VAL A 16 -19.69 -25.54 -18.67
C VAL A 16 -19.56 -24.96 -17.26
N LEU A 17 -20.65 -24.95 -16.50
CA LEU A 17 -20.68 -24.63 -15.08
C LEU A 17 -19.98 -25.73 -14.29
N GLY A 18 -18.68 -25.56 -14.05
CA GLY A 18 -17.99 -26.25 -12.97
C GLY A 18 -18.28 -25.51 -11.67
N VAL A 19 -19.20 -26.01 -10.86
CA VAL A 19 -19.50 -25.50 -9.52
C VAL A 19 -18.34 -25.85 -8.60
N CYS A 20 -17.33 -24.98 -8.49
CA CYS A 20 -16.50 -24.90 -7.32
C CYS A 20 -17.11 -23.84 -6.40
N SER A 21 -17.82 -24.27 -5.38
CA SER A 21 -18.29 -23.41 -4.29
C SER A 21 -17.08 -22.94 -3.47
N VAL A 22 -16.44 -21.86 -3.87
CA VAL A 22 -15.56 -21.08 -2.99
C VAL A 22 -16.48 -20.11 -2.26
N ASN A 23 -16.60 -20.28 -0.94
CA ASN A 23 -17.32 -19.36 -0.08
C ASN A 23 -16.66 -17.97 -0.19
N ALA A 24 -17.23 -17.12 -1.01
CA ALA A 24 -16.95 -15.71 -1.01
C ALA A 24 -17.34 -15.12 0.35
N GLN A 25 -16.35 -14.78 1.15
CA GLN A 25 -16.58 -14.16 2.45
C GLN A 25 -16.96 -12.70 2.24
N THR A 26 -18.26 -12.43 2.04
CA THR A 26 -18.80 -11.09 2.01
C THR A 26 -18.66 -10.48 3.41
N HIS A 27 -17.71 -9.54 3.57
CA HIS A 27 -17.59 -8.82 4.83
C HIS A 27 -18.80 -7.92 5.03
N THR A 28 -19.44 -8.06 6.19
CA THR A 28 -20.43 -7.10 6.67
C THR A 28 -19.72 -6.20 7.68
N TRP A 29 -19.60 -4.94 7.34
CA TRP A 29 -18.91 -3.97 8.15
C TRP A 29 -19.76 -3.48 9.31
N LYS A 30 -19.16 -3.31 10.47
CA LYS A 30 -19.77 -2.79 11.70
C LYS A 30 -19.44 -1.31 11.90
N SER A 31 -18.23 -0.89 11.53
CA SER A 31 -17.81 0.50 11.62
C SER A 31 -16.72 0.82 10.58
N VAL A 32 -16.61 2.09 10.22
CA VAL A 32 -15.56 2.61 9.32
C VAL A 32 -15.03 3.94 9.86
N ASN A 33 -13.74 4.19 9.74
CA ASN A 33 -13.11 5.46 10.07
C ASN A 33 -11.98 5.75 9.08
N THR A 34 -11.70 7.03 8.83
CA THR A 34 -10.74 7.46 7.83
C THR A 34 -9.80 8.50 8.38
N GLY A 35 -8.53 8.40 8.01
CA GLY A 35 -7.53 9.44 8.18
C GLY A 35 -7.31 10.22 6.88
N ASP A 36 -6.12 10.78 6.71
CA ASP A 36 -5.74 11.53 5.50
C ASP A 36 -5.90 10.67 4.22
N GLY A 37 -5.25 9.53 4.16
CA GLY A 37 -5.31 8.60 3.02
C GLY A 37 -5.44 7.15 3.44
N THR A 38 -5.79 6.86 4.70
CA THR A 38 -5.94 5.51 5.24
C THR A 38 -7.35 5.32 5.78
N THR A 39 -7.95 4.18 5.48
CA THR A 39 -9.25 3.77 5.97
C THR A 39 -9.12 2.57 6.89
N TYR A 40 -9.77 2.61 8.05
CA TYR A 40 -9.95 1.49 8.97
C TYR A 40 -11.40 1.05 8.97
N ALA A 41 -11.63 -0.25 9.02
CA ALA A 41 -12.96 -0.83 9.17
C ALA A 41 -12.92 -1.98 10.16
N ILE A 42 -13.99 -2.15 10.92
CA ILE A 42 -14.20 -3.31 11.79
C ILE A 42 -15.37 -4.08 11.18
N ASP A 43 -15.17 -5.38 10.95
CA ASP A 43 -16.26 -6.24 10.50
C ASP A 43 -17.15 -6.69 11.65
N LYS A 44 -18.26 -7.37 11.33
CA LYS A 44 -19.20 -7.84 12.35
C LYS A 44 -18.61 -8.88 13.30
N ASP A 45 -17.52 -9.55 12.89
CA ASP A 45 -16.83 -10.54 13.71
C ASP A 45 -15.82 -9.90 14.67
N GLY A 46 -15.64 -8.58 14.60
CA GLY A 46 -14.72 -7.81 15.42
C GLY A 46 -13.29 -7.76 14.90
N SER A 47 -13.03 -8.25 13.69
CA SER A 47 -11.71 -8.16 13.06
C SER A 47 -11.46 -6.75 12.54
N LEU A 48 -10.23 -6.26 12.69
CA LEU A 48 -9.79 -4.96 12.19
C LEU A 48 -9.19 -5.11 10.79
N TRP A 49 -9.56 -4.19 9.91
CA TRP A 49 -9.10 -4.11 8.52
C TRP A 49 -8.62 -2.72 8.21
N SER A 50 -7.61 -2.60 7.34
CA SER A 50 -7.07 -1.33 6.87
C SER A 50 -6.76 -1.35 5.38
N PHE A 51 -6.84 -0.19 4.72
CA PHE A 51 -6.46 0.01 3.32
C PHE A 51 -6.14 1.49 3.07
N GLY A 52 -5.37 1.75 2.02
CA GLY A 52 -4.89 3.08 1.67
C GLY A 52 -3.40 3.26 1.89
N TRP A 53 -3.01 4.42 2.40
CA TRP A 53 -1.62 4.83 2.59
C TRP A 53 -0.98 4.17 3.81
N ASN A 54 0.31 3.73 3.68
CA ASN A 54 1.06 3.02 4.73
C ASN A 54 2.51 3.50 4.89
N GLU A 55 2.86 4.69 4.46
CA GLU A 55 4.25 5.18 4.48
C GLU A 55 4.86 5.21 5.89
N SER A 56 4.06 5.52 6.91
CA SER A 56 4.46 5.56 8.32
C SER A 56 4.11 4.28 9.10
N GLY A 57 3.61 3.23 8.44
CA GLY A 57 3.12 2.02 9.08
C GLY A 57 1.72 2.17 9.69
N GLN A 58 0.98 3.24 9.32
CA GLN A 58 -0.35 3.52 9.87
C GLN A 58 -1.39 2.45 9.57
N MET A 59 -1.18 1.59 8.59
CA MET A 59 -2.07 0.44 8.36
C MET A 59 -1.97 -0.66 9.42
N GLY A 60 -0.91 -0.68 10.21
CA GLY A 60 -0.75 -1.68 11.29
C GLY A 60 -0.42 -3.10 10.84
N ILE A 61 0.09 -3.30 9.63
CA ILE A 61 0.32 -4.62 9.01
C ILE A 61 1.79 -4.93 8.76
N ASP A 62 2.75 -4.40 9.43
CA ASP A 62 4.20 -4.64 9.27
C ASP A 62 4.67 -4.92 7.81
N ASP A 63 4.03 -4.31 6.83
CA ASP A 63 4.39 -4.38 5.43
C ASP A 63 5.14 -3.09 5.02
N LYS A 64 6.13 -3.24 4.14
CA LYS A 64 6.87 -2.11 3.57
C LYS A 64 6.13 -1.48 2.37
N THR A 65 5.01 -2.03 1.98
CA THR A 65 4.18 -1.51 0.88
C THR A 65 3.59 -0.18 1.28
N VAL A 66 3.87 0.86 0.50
CA VAL A 66 3.46 2.25 0.78
C VAL A 66 1.95 2.47 0.59
N LYS A 67 1.32 1.67 -0.28
CA LYS A 67 -0.10 1.80 -0.62
C LYS A 67 -0.73 0.43 -0.80
N ILE A 68 -1.89 0.21 -0.20
CA ILE A 68 -2.67 -1.03 -0.33
C ILE A 68 -4.11 -0.68 -0.67
N SER A 69 -4.54 -1.05 -1.88
CA SER A 69 -5.86 -0.70 -2.43
C SER A 69 -6.95 -1.73 -2.13
N VAL A 70 -6.64 -2.71 -1.29
CA VAL A 70 -7.56 -3.77 -0.90
C VAL A 70 -7.67 -3.84 0.62
N PRO A 71 -8.86 -4.09 1.19
CA PRO A 71 -8.99 -4.32 2.61
C PRO A 71 -8.07 -5.46 3.07
N THR A 72 -7.15 -5.14 3.96
CA THR A 72 -6.17 -6.09 4.51
C THR A 72 -6.38 -6.21 6.01
N GLN A 73 -6.47 -7.43 6.52
CA GLN A 73 -6.69 -7.67 7.94
C GLN A 73 -5.48 -7.28 8.78
N VAL A 74 -5.72 -6.57 9.87
CA VAL A 74 -4.71 -6.14 10.84
C VAL A 74 -4.61 -7.16 11.97
N GLY A 75 -3.58 -7.99 11.93
CA GLY A 75 -3.43 -9.08 12.90
C GLY A 75 -4.53 -10.14 12.80
N THR A 76 -4.77 -10.87 13.89
CA THR A 76 -5.74 -11.96 13.95
C THR A 76 -6.81 -11.78 15.03
N ASP A 77 -6.74 -10.71 15.78
CA ASP A 77 -7.65 -10.41 16.89
C ASP A 77 -9.05 -10.07 16.37
N LYS A 78 -10.08 -10.48 17.12
CA LYS A 78 -11.50 -10.32 16.78
C LYS A 78 -12.29 -9.59 17.87
N ASP A 79 -11.62 -8.78 18.62
CA ASP A 79 -12.18 -8.07 19.78
C ASP A 79 -12.09 -6.54 19.65
N TRP A 80 -11.88 -6.05 18.43
CA TRP A 80 -11.83 -4.61 18.17
C TRP A 80 -13.21 -3.97 18.23
N ALA A 81 -13.31 -2.86 18.96
CA ALA A 81 -14.56 -2.15 19.24
C ALA A 81 -14.65 -0.79 18.55
N MET A 82 -13.53 -0.07 18.44
CA MET A 82 -13.50 1.30 17.94
C MET A 82 -12.18 1.59 17.21
N THR A 83 -12.27 2.45 16.19
CA THR A 83 -11.12 3.00 15.47
C THR A 83 -11.18 4.52 15.44
N SER A 84 -10.03 5.18 15.42
CA SER A 84 -9.89 6.61 15.15
C SER A 84 -8.64 6.83 14.29
N ALA A 85 -8.78 7.54 13.19
CA ALA A 85 -7.72 7.73 12.21
C ALA A 85 -7.26 9.20 12.18
N GLY A 86 -5.96 9.41 12.31
CA GLY A 86 -5.27 10.68 12.10
C GLY A 86 -4.65 10.79 10.72
N GLN A 87 -3.68 11.69 10.55
CA GLN A 87 -3.00 11.91 9.27
C GLN A 87 -2.17 10.68 8.86
N ALA A 88 -1.25 10.27 9.70
CA ALA A 88 -0.32 9.17 9.45
C ALA A 88 -0.27 8.20 10.64
N TYR A 89 -1.28 8.19 11.48
CA TYR A 89 -1.39 7.36 12.67
C TYR A 89 -2.85 7.00 12.96
N GLY A 90 -3.05 5.97 13.77
CA GLY A 90 -4.38 5.51 14.15
C GLY A 90 -4.42 4.96 15.57
N PHE A 91 -5.62 4.98 16.14
CA PHE A 91 -5.92 4.40 17.44
C PHE A 91 -7.05 3.40 17.35
N PHE A 92 -6.96 2.38 18.19
CA PHE A 92 -7.97 1.33 18.29
C PHE A 92 -8.27 1.03 19.76
N ILE A 93 -9.52 0.77 20.06
CA ILE A 93 -9.95 0.29 21.39
C ILE A 93 -10.52 -1.11 21.21
N LYS A 94 -10.12 -2.05 22.07
CA LYS A 94 -10.67 -3.38 22.15
C LYS A 94 -11.90 -3.45 23.05
N ASN A 95 -12.67 -4.54 22.98
CA ASN A 95 -13.85 -4.77 23.82
C ASN A 95 -13.50 -4.84 25.33
N ASP A 96 -12.26 -5.16 25.67
CA ASP A 96 -11.75 -5.13 27.04
C ASP A 96 -11.36 -3.75 27.54
N GLY A 97 -11.55 -2.72 26.71
CA GLY A 97 -11.24 -1.32 27.02
C GLY A 97 -9.76 -0.95 26.90
N THR A 98 -8.88 -1.81 26.40
CA THR A 98 -7.47 -1.47 26.13
C THR A 98 -7.33 -0.59 24.89
N LEU A 99 -6.39 0.37 24.94
CA LEU A 99 -6.09 1.32 23.85
C LEU A 99 -4.81 0.91 23.13
N TRP A 100 -4.83 1.00 21.82
CA TRP A 100 -3.74 0.61 20.91
C TRP A 100 -3.47 1.70 19.88
N ALA A 101 -2.20 1.87 19.47
CA ALA A 101 -1.75 2.86 18.49
C ALA A 101 -0.95 2.23 17.36
N VAL A 102 -1.02 2.84 16.18
CA VAL A 102 -0.19 2.51 14.98
C VAL A 102 0.25 3.78 14.26
N GLY A 103 1.29 3.66 13.43
CA GLY A 103 1.77 4.72 12.54
C GLY A 103 2.76 5.67 13.20
N ASP A 104 2.77 6.90 12.71
CA ASP A 104 3.69 7.97 13.15
C ASP A 104 3.60 8.27 14.65
N ASN A 105 4.74 8.58 15.24
CA ASN A 105 4.84 8.99 16.65
C ASN A 105 5.50 10.38 16.83
N THR A 106 5.38 11.23 15.85
CA THR A 106 5.86 12.62 15.95
C THR A 106 5.22 13.32 17.15
N ASN A 107 6.01 14.03 17.93
CA ASN A 107 5.61 14.67 19.20
C ASN A 107 5.04 13.71 20.26
N GLY A 108 5.24 12.41 20.14
CA GLY A 108 4.72 11.40 21.05
C GLY A 108 3.23 11.12 20.88
N VAL A 109 2.68 11.38 19.68
CA VAL A 109 1.23 11.25 19.42
C VAL A 109 0.71 9.81 19.58
N SER A 110 1.55 8.78 19.44
CA SER A 110 1.15 7.39 19.72
C SER A 110 0.72 7.17 21.19
N GLY A 111 1.24 7.97 22.12
CA GLY A 111 0.95 7.83 23.56
C GLY A 111 1.64 6.63 24.22
N VAL A 112 2.45 5.85 23.50
CA VAL A 112 3.14 4.65 24.03
C VAL A 112 4.28 5.03 25.00
N GLY A 113 4.98 6.14 24.73
CA GLY A 113 6.03 6.65 25.61
C GLY A 113 7.37 5.91 25.52
N ASP A 114 7.58 5.07 24.51
CA ASP A 114 8.78 4.24 24.33
C ASP A 114 9.89 4.94 23.51
N GLY A 115 9.63 6.14 22.98
CA GLY A 115 10.56 6.91 22.17
C GLY A 115 10.73 6.41 20.71
N ALA A 116 9.96 5.42 20.28
CA ALA A 116 9.95 5.00 18.88
C ALA A 116 9.43 6.13 17.97
N THR A 117 9.91 6.17 16.72
CA THR A 117 9.46 7.17 15.72
C THR A 117 8.13 6.78 15.05
N SER A 118 7.81 5.50 15.02
CA SER A 118 6.55 4.96 14.50
C SER A 118 6.29 3.55 15.01
N HIS A 119 5.03 3.12 14.97
CA HIS A 119 4.58 1.77 15.31
C HIS A 119 3.90 1.12 14.09
N LYS A 120 4.52 0.10 13.50
CA LYS A 120 4.03 -0.55 12.27
C LYS A 120 2.97 -1.63 12.52
N VAL A 121 2.78 -2.00 13.77
CA VAL A 121 1.74 -2.93 14.23
C VAL A 121 1.03 -2.34 15.43
N PRO A 122 -0.23 -2.71 15.72
CA PRO A 122 -0.92 -2.23 16.91
C PRO A 122 -0.08 -2.44 18.17
N THR A 123 0.27 -1.33 18.83
CA THR A 123 1.06 -1.28 20.05
C THR A 123 0.23 -0.71 21.17
N GLN A 124 0.18 -1.40 22.32
CA GLN A 124 -0.70 -1.01 23.42
C GLN A 124 -0.22 0.29 24.09
N VAL A 125 -1.15 1.21 24.33
CA VAL A 125 -0.92 2.49 25.03
C VAL A 125 -1.17 2.31 26.52
N GLY A 126 -0.08 2.27 27.29
CA GLY A 126 -0.17 2.06 28.73
C GLY A 126 -0.71 0.68 29.12
N LYS A 127 -1.35 0.59 30.29
CA LYS A 127 -1.91 -0.66 30.84
C LYS A 127 -3.41 -0.55 31.22
N ASP A 128 -3.99 0.62 31.01
CA ASP A 128 -5.38 0.88 31.38
C ASP A 128 -6.32 0.13 30.43
N SER A 129 -7.43 -0.34 30.98
CA SER A 129 -8.47 -1.12 30.28
C SER A 129 -9.87 -0.55 30.47
N ASP A 130 -9.96 0.77 30.65
CA ASP A 130 -11.20 1.50 30.88
C ASP A 130 -11.43 2.62 29.84
N TRP A 131 -10.72 2.55 28.70
CA TRP A 131 -10.92 3.50 27.61
C TRP A 131 -12.25 3.26 26.90
N LYS A 132 -13.07 4.33 26.81
CA LYS A 132 -14.42 4.31 26.22
C LYS A 132 -14.39 4.83 24.78
N THR A 133 -13.69 5.95 24.56
CA THR A 133 -13.59 6.58 23.24
C THR A 133 -12.19 7.15 23.04
N VAL A 134 -11.75 7.20 21.79
CA VAL A 134 -10.52 7.89 21.37
C VAL A 134 -10.79 8.74 20.14
N SER A 135 -10.19 9.92 20.10
CA SER A 135 -10.25 10.88 19.00
C SER A 135 -8.86 11.42 18.73
N CYS A 136 -8.53 11.67 17.48
CA CYS A 136 -7.24 12.25 17.09
C CYS A 136 -7.43 13.34 16.04
N SER A 137 -6.46 14.26 15.98
CA SER A 137 -6.46 15.28 14.93
C SER A 137 -6.23 14.64 13.56
N ARG A 138 -7.00 15.07 12.57
CA ARG A 138 -7.01 14.48 11.23
C ARG A 138 -6.00 15.12 10.28
N PHE A 139 -5.51 16.32 10.59
CA PHE A 139 -4.66 17.11 9.71
C PHE A 139 -3.63 17.88 10.56
N PHE A 140 -2.33 17.62 10.39
CA PHE A 140 -1.16 18.26 11.02
C PHE A 140 -1.17 18.50 12.55
N GLY A 141 -2.21 18.11 13.28
CA GLY A 141 -2.34 18.45 14.70
C GLY A 141 -1.48 17.59 15.63
N HIS A 142 -1.10 16.38 15.26
CA HIS A 142 -0.34 15.42 16.07
C HIS A 142 -0.79 15.33 17.53
N THR A 143 -2.11 15.38 17.78
CA THR A 143 -2.72 15.29 19.10
C THR A 143 -3.77 14.19 19.14
N ALA A 144 -3.88 13.57 20.29
CA ALA A 144 -4.92 12.60 20.59
C ALA A 144 -5.59 12.90 21.94
N ALA A 145 -6.84 12.51 22.05
CA ALA A 145 -7.63 12.60 23.27
C ALA A 145 -8.48 11.34 23.43
N ALA A 146 -8.71 10.92 24.67
CA ALA A 146 -9.57 9.80 24.98
C ALA A 146 -10.39 10.07 26.25
N ILE A 147 -11.59 9.49 26.28
CA ILE A 147 -12.44 9.55 27.46
C ILE A 147 -12.56 8.15 28.02
N LYS A 148 -12.37 8.03 29.33
CA LYS A 148 -12.54 6.78 30.07
C LYS A 148 -13.99 6.51 30.43
N THR A 149 -14.29 5.31 30.85
CA THR A 149 -15.65 4.88 31.27
C THR A 149 -16.17 5.67 32.49
N ASP A 150 -15.27 6.20 33.32
CA ASP A 150 -15.59 7.06 34.43
C ASP A 150 -15.89 8.51 34.04
N GLY A 151 -15.79 8.86 32.75
CA GLY A 151 -16.04 10.19 32.19
C GLY A 151 -14.85 11.15 32.30
N THR A 152 -13.67 10.71 32.73
CA THR A 152 -12.45 11.52 32.74
C THR A 152 -11.87 11.65 31.33
N LEU A 153 -11.31 12.84 31.03
CA LEU A 153 -10.70 13.16 29.73
C LEU A 153 -9.16 13.14 29.84
N TRP A 154 -8.51 12.53 28.86
CA TRP A 154 -7.06 12.40 28.76
C TRP A 154 -6.58 12.86 27.40
N THR A 155 -5.42 13.54 27.35
CA THR A 155 -4.82 14.06 26.11
C THR A 155 -3.32 13.80 26.08
N TRP A 156 -2.76 13.69 24.84
CA TRP A 156 -1.32 13.53 24.62
C TRP A 156 -0.93 13.96 23.18
N GLY A 157 0.37 13.94 22.87
CA GLY A 157 0.91 14.45 21.63
C GLY A 157 1.41 15.89 21.75
N ASP A 158 1.23 16.70 20.71
CA ASP A 158 1.70 18.07 20.65
C ASP A 158 0.90 19.00 21.60
N GLY A 159 1.62 19.76 22.43
CA GLY A 159 1.04 20.68 23.40
C GLY A 159 1.43 22.13 23.24
N ARG A 160 2.20 22.47 22.20
CA ARG A 160 2.85 23.80 22.03
C ARG A 160 1.89 24.99 22.02
N PHE A 161 0.64 24.79 21.65
CA PHE A 161 -0.40 25.83 21.62
C PHE A 161 -1.42 25.70 22.74
N GLY A 162 -1.19 24.78 23.71
CA GLY A 162 -2.11 24.52 24.81
C GLY A 162 -3.25 23.55 24.45
N GLN A 163 -3.24 22.97 23.25
CA GLN A 163 -4.29 22.08 22.71
C GLN A 163 -4.48 20.79 23.52
N LEU A 164 -3.57 20.45 24.44
CA LEU A 164 -3.76 19.35 25.38
C LEU A 164 -4.65 19.69 26.58
N GLY A 165 -4.86 21.00 26.91
CA GLY A 165 -5.75 21.43 28.00
C GLY A 165 -5.25 21.12 29.41
N ILE A 166 -4.00 20.72 29.59
CA ILE A 166 -3.43 20.26 30.87
C ILE A 166 -2.77 21.36 31.70
N GLY A 167 -3.11 22.63 31.49
CA GLY A 167 -2.50 23.77 32.17
C GLY A 167 -1.10 24.14 31.73
N SER A 168 -0.57 23.51 30.64
CA SER A 168 0.81 23.60 30.16
C SER A 168 0.85 23.69 28.64
N TYR A 169 1.95 24.28 28.09
CA TYR A 169 2.29 24.30 26.67
C TYR A 169 3.30 23.20 26.29
N LYS A 170 3.44 22.15 27.09
CA LYS A 170 4.38 21.07 26.87
C LYS A 170 3.67 19.88 26.22
N SER A 171 4.30 19.31 25.21
CA SER A 171 3.87 18.04 24.61
C SER A 171 3.94 16.89 25.62
N LYS A 172 3.16 15.84 25.40
CA LYS A 172 3.09 14.64 26.24
C LYS A 172 3.22 13.39 25.38
N THR A 173 4.09 12.48 25.76
CA THR A 173 4.30 11.21 25.07
C THR A 173 3.47 10.05 25.61
N ILE A 174 2.70 10.33 26.66
CA ILE A 174 1.77 9.38 27.32
C ILE A 174 0.48 10.10 27.66
N PRO A 175 -0.67 9.41 27.73
CA PRO A 175 -1.94 9.98 28.15
C PRO A 175 -1.81 10.75 29.47
N THR A 176 -2.31 11.99 29.49
CA THR A 176 -2.27 12.89 30.65
C THR A 176 -3.67 13.43 30.89
N GLN A 177 -4.19 13.33 32.12
CA GLN A 177 -5.54 13.73 32.48
C GLN A 177 -5.73 15.25 32.38
N VAL A 178 -6.88 15.68 31.85
CA VAL A 178 -7.31 17.06 31.71
C VAL A 178 -8.17 17.43 32.91
N GLY A 179 -7.61 18.23 33.84
CA GLY A 179 -8.32 18.64 35.04
C GLY A 179 -8.77 17.45 35.91
N THR A 180 -9.90 17.65 36.64
CA THR A 180 -10.46 16.63 37.53
C THR A 180 -11.93 16.30 37.22
N ASP A 181 -12.47 16.90 36.16
CA ASP A 181 -13.85 16.66 35.75
C ASP A 181 -14.02 15.26 35.18
N ASN A 182 -15.16 14.65 35.49
CA ASN A 182 -15.50 13.29 35.09
C ASN A 182 -16.86 13.18 34.34
N ASN A 183 -17.29 14.29 33.76
CA ASN A 183 -18.53 14.37 33.01
C ASN A 183 -18.33 14.71 31.52
N TRP A 184 -17.16 14.38 30.96
CA TRP A 184 -16.88 14.54 29.53
C TRP A 184 -17.65 13.49 28.72
N ALA A 185 -18.36 13.96 27.69
CA ALA A 185 -19.17 13.10 26.79
C ALA A 185 -18.51 12.87 25.43
N GLN A 186 -17.87 13.92 24.89
CA GLN A 186 -17.22 13.87 23.58
C GLN A 186 -16.06 14.85 23.51
N VAL A 187 -15.05 14.55 22.68
CA VAL A 187 -13.91 15.42 22.39
C VAL A 187 -13.57 15.34 20.90
N SER A 188 -13.17 16.47 20.31
CA SER A 188 -12.73 16.54 18.92
C SER A 188 -11.58 17.55 18.80
N GLN A 189 -10.54 17.18 18.04
CA GLN A 189 -9.33 17.99 17.84
C GLN A 189 -9.29 18.61 16.44
N GLY A 190 -9.02 19.92 16.38
CA GLY A 190 -8.50 20.59 15.18
C GLY A 190 -6.98 20.48 15.10
N ASN A 191 -6.34 21.38 14.33
CA ASN A 191 -4.88 21.36 14.20
C ASN A 191 -4.16 21.79 15.47
N SER A 192 -4.64 22.88 16.06
CA SER A 192 -3.99 23.52 17.21
C SER A 192 -4.96 23.82 18.37
N PHE A 193 -6.17 23.33 18.31
CA PHE A 193 -7.20 23.50 19.33
C PHE A 193 -7.99 22.23 19.56
N THR A 194 -8.71 22.17 20.66
CA THR A 194 -9.61 21.07 21.02
C THR A 194 -10.93 21.65 21.49
N ILE A 195 -12.04 21.05 21.07
CA ILE A 195 -13.37 21.28 21.62
C ILE A 195 -13.90 19.99 22.25
N ALA A 196 -14.70 20.15 23.29
CA ALA A 196 -15.29 19.03 24.01
C ALA A 196 -16.70 19.35 24.49
N LEU A 197 -17.50 18.31 24.63
CA LEU A 197 -18.87 18.38 25.15
C LEU A 197 -18.95 17.67 26.49
N LYS A 198 -19.62 18.26 27.44
CA LYS A 198 -19.97 17.60 28.69
C LYS A 198 -21.38 16.97 28.64
N THR A 199 -21.65 16.06 29.53
CA THR A 199 -22.93 15.34 29.62
C THR A 199 -24.14 16.24 29.89
N ASP A 200 -23.91 17.45 30.45
CA ASP A 200 -24.94 18.47 30.66
C ASP A 200 -25.26 19.28 29.39
N GLY A 201 -24.58 18.99 28.26
CA GLY A 201 -24.77 19.66 26.98
C GLY A 201 -23.98 20.97 26.85
N THR A 202 -23.08 21.31 27.78
CA THR A 202 -22.23 22.50 27.69
C THR A 202 -21.01 22.23 26.81
N LEU A 203 -20.62 23.27 26.06
CA LEU A 203 -19.49 23.22 25.12
C LEU A 203 -18.25 23.85 25.78
N TRP A 204 -17.09 23.19 25.59
CA TRP A 204 -15.80 23.61 26.16
C TRP A 204 -14.72 23.61 25.08
N GLY A 205 -13.65 24.42 25.25
CA GLY A 205 -12.55 24.43 24.31
C GLY A 205 -11.26 24.98 24.91
N TRP A 206 -10.13 24.64 24.26
CA TRP A 206 -8.79 25.09 24.62
C TRP A 206 -7.82 24.93 23.43
N GLY A 207 -6.63 25.51 23.55
CA GLY A 207 -5.63 25.56 22.48
C GLY A 207 -5.51 26.95 21.85
N SER A 208 -5.16 26.99 20.58
CA SER A 208 -5.06 28.21 19.78
C SER A 208 -6.44 28.82 19.53
N ASN A 209 -6.54 30.14 19.63
CA ASN A 209 -7.72 30.91 19.21
C ASN A 209 -7.42 31.98 18.17
N GLN A 210 -6.36 31.78 17.37
CA GLN A 210 -5.98 32.74 16.32
C GLN A 210 -7.07 32.91 15.27
N GLN A 211 -7.72 31.82 14.88
CA GLN A 211 -8.82 31.75 13.90
C GLN A 211 -10.20 31.64 14.57
N LYS A 212 -10.30 32.02 15.85
CA LYS A 212 -11.54 32.05 16.62
C LYS A 212 -12.28 30.71 16.84
N PRO A 213 -11.66 29.55 16.80
CA PRO A 213 -12.35 28.29 17.13
C PRO A 213 -12.78 28.21 18.61
N LEU A 214 -12.25 29.07 19.47
CA LEU A 214 -12.65 29.22 20.87
C LEU A 214 -13.53 30.45 21.08
N MET A 215 -14.21 30.93 20.06
CA MET A 215 -15.12 32.09 20.08
C MET A 215 -14.40 33.38 20.54
N ASN A 216 -14.99 34.11 21.52
CA ASN A 216 -14.50 35.40 22.00
C ASN A 216 -13.29 35.32 22.96
N ASN A 217 -12.79 34.13 23.27
CA ASN A 217 -11.56 33.99 24.06
C ASN A 217 -10.35 34.56 23.30
N SER A 218 -9.29 34.88 23.99
CA SER A 218 -8.08 35.48 23.38
C SER A 218 -6.84 34.61 23.53
N GLY A 219 -5.98 34.63 22.51
CA GLY A 219 -4.68 34.01 22.53
C GLY A 219 -4.68 32.47 22.58
N TYR A 220 -3.77 31.93 23.38
CA TYR A 220 -3.64 30.50 23.61
C TYR A 220 -4.23 30.12 24.95
N VAL A 221 -5.16 29.17 24.94
CA VAL A 221 -5.87 28.71 26.13
C VAL A 221 -5.37 27.32 26.51
N LYS A 222 -4.67 27.20 27.66
CA LYS A 222 -3.99 25.94 28.07
C LYS A 222 -4.82 25.04 28.99
N SER A 223 -6.05 25.47 29.35
CA SER A 223 -6.98 24.70 30.19
C SER A 223 -8.37 24.84 29.63
N PRO A 224 -9.29 23.89 29.86
CA PRO A 224 -10.67 23.99 29.39
C PRO A 224 -11.38 25.26 29.84
N VAL A 225 -11.99 25.96 28.89
CA VAL A 225 -12.91 27.10 29.15
C VAL A 225 -14.25 26.82 28.48
N GLN A 226 -15.34 27.23 29.13
CA GLN A 226 -16.66 27.05 28.54
C GLN A 226 -16.86 28.00 27.36
N LEU A 227 -17.43 27.49 26.26
CA LEU A 227 -17.71 28.22 25.03
C LEU A 227 -19.21 28.58 24.98
N GLY A 228 -19.52 29.86 25.18
CA GLY A 228 -20.93 30.30 25.25
C GLY A 228 -21.65 29.84 26.52
N THR A 229 -22.98 29.98 26.51
CA THR A 229 -23.85 29.65 27.66
C THR A 229 -24.89 28.57 27.35
N ASP A 230 -24.96 28.13 26.08
CA ASP A 230 -25.91 27.11 25.62
C ASP A 230 -25.57 25.76 26.25
N ASN A 231 -26.59 24.96 26.56
CA ASN A 231 -26.47 23.62 27.14
C ASN A 231 -27.31 22.57 26.38
N ASP A 232 -27.64 22.87 25.15
CA ASP A 232 -28.41 22.01 24.25
C ASP A 232 -27.57 21.40 23.12
N TRP A 233 -26.23 21.45 23.23
CA TRP A 233 -25.33 20.81 22.29
C TRP A 233 -25.38 19.28 22.44
N ALA A 234 -25.40 18.56 21.29
CA ALA A 234 -25.50 17.12 21.24
C ALA A 234 -24.28 16.46 20.60
N TYR A 235 -23.56 17.17 19.74
CA TYR A 235 -22.38 16.63 19.02
C TYR A 235 -21.40 17.77 18.69
N VAL A 236 -20.09 17.46 18.69
CA VAL A 236 -19.03 18.41 18.34
C VAL A 236 -18.06 17.81 17.34
N PHE A 237 -17.58 18.64 16.43
CA PHE A 237 -16.60 18.25 15.41
C PHE A 237 -15.64 19.41 15.14
N ALA A 238 -14.33 19.15 15.26
CA ALA A 238 -13.27 20.10 14.97
C ALA A 238 -12.45 19.59 13.78
N VAL A 239 -12.09 20.46 12.88
CA VAL A 239 -11.25 20.15 11.73
C VAL A 239 -10.49 21.39 11.28
N VAL A 240 -9.18 21.24 11.02
CA VAL A 240 -8.26 22.34 10.71
C VAL A 240 -8.37 23.41 11.79
N GLU A 241 -8.87 24.60 11.51
CA GLU A 241 -9.11 25.72 12.46
C GLU A 241 -10.61 26.09 12.55
N THR A 242 -11.50 25.19 12.13
CA THR A 242 -12.97 25.38 12.14
C THR A 242 -13.62 24.41 13.10
N ALA A 243 -14.61 24.90 13.83
CA ALA A 243 -15.40 24.12 14.76
C ALA A 243 -16.87 24.03 14.32
N TYR A 244 -17.45 22.87 14.48
CA TYR A 244 -18.85 22.57 14.20
C TYR A 244 -19.51 21.93 15.41
N ALA A 245 -20.79 22.19 15.61
CA ALA A 245 -21.59 21.49 16.60
C ALA A 245 -23.04 21.31 16.14
N ILE A 246 -23.65 20.21 16.56
CA ILE A 246 -25.06 19.89 16.33
C ILE A 246 -25.80 20.07 17.66
N LYS A 247 -26.92 20.79 17.62
CA LYS A 247 -27.82 20.89 18.75
C LYS A 247 -28.80 19.72 18.82
N LYS A 248 -29.46 19.54 19.99
CA LYS A 248 -30.46 18.49 20.21
C LYS A 248 -31.67 18.56 19.26
N ASP A 249 -31.92 19.74 18.68
CA ASP A 249 -32.95 19.93 17.65
C ASP A 249 -32.54 19.49 16.25
N GLY A 250 -31.28 19.05 16.06
CA GLY A 250 -30.72 18.66 14.79
C GLY A 250 -30.17 19.82 13.96
N SER A 251 -30.09 21.04 14.49
CA SER A 251 -29.49 22.17 13.79
C SER A 251 -27.95 22.10 13.85
N LEU A 252 -27.29 22.41 12.73
CA LEU A 252 -25.82 22.47 12.61
C LEU A 252 -25.34 23.92 12.70
N TRP A 253 -24.29 24.12 13.48
CA TRP A 253 -23.67 25.42 13.73
C TRP A 253 -22.15 25.34 13.44
N VAL A 254 -21.56 26.44 12.95
CA VAL A 254 -20.14 26.56 12.60
C VAL A 254 -19.55 27.84 13.17
N TRP A 255 -18.27 27.80 13.57
CA TRP A 255 -17.48 28.99 13.95
C TRP A 255 -15.97 28.67 13.75
N GLY A 256 -15.14 29.70 13.80
CA GLY A 256 -13.71 29.61 13.52
C GLY A 256 -13.38 30.11 12.13
N ASP A 257 -12.35 29.52 11.53
CA ASP A 257 -11.83 29.90 10.22
C ASP A 257 -12.83 29.67 9.08
N ASN A 258 -12.95 30.66 8.20
CA ASN A 258 -13.72 30.57 6.95
C ASN A 258 -12.93 31.15 5.75
N SER A 259 -11.63 31.33 5.87
CA SER A 259 -10.78 31.93 4.83
C SER A 259 -10.87 31.19 3.49
N ASN A 260 -11.19 29.89 3.51
CA ASN A 260 -11.41 29.05 2.32
C ASN A 260 -12.89 28.76 2.06
N ASN A 261 -13.82 29.55 2.63
CA ASN A 261 -15.25 29.36 2.52
C ASN A 261 -15.74 27.96 2.99
N MET A 262 -15.06 27.39 4.01
CA MET A 262 -15.36 26.04 4.52
C MET A 262 -16.56 26.00 5.48
N ALA A 263 -17.11 27.14 5.87
CA ALA A 263 -18.25 27.20 6.77
C ALA A 263 -19.56 26.65 6.17
N GLY A 264 -19.65 26.50 4.84
CA GLY A 264 -20.91 26.08 4.18
C GLY A 264 -21.98 27.17 4.16
N ILE A 265 -21.56 28.43 4.34
CA ILE A 265 -22.41 29.63 4.34
C ILE A 265 -21.86 30.57 3.27
N LYS A 266 -22.71 30.96 2.35
CA LYS A 266 -22.35 31.90 1.28
C LYS A 266 -22.30 33.34 1.80
N ASP A 267 -21.20 33.72 2.40
CA ASP A 267 -20.89 35.09 2.77
C ASP A 267 -19.38 35.31 2.55
N ALA A 268 -19.05 35.78 1.36
CA ALA A 268 -17.67 35.93 0.89
C ALA A 268 -16.83 36.97 1.69
N ASP A 269 -17.49 37.80 2.48
CA ASP A 269 -16.84 38.89 3.23
C ASP A 269 -16.44 38.46 4.66
N ILE A 270 -16.85 37.25 5.09
CA ILE A 270 -16.55 36.74 6.44
C ILE A 270 -15.41 35.72 6.38
N GLU A 271 -14.20 36.11 6.74
CA GLU A 271 -13.03 35.24 6.87
C GLU A 271 -13.05 34.38 8.14
N MET A 272 -13.75 34.81 9.20
CA MET A 272 -13.82 34.13 10.48
C MET A 272 -15.18 34.38 11.18
N PHE A 273 -15.75 33.31 11.76
CA PHE A 273 -16.91 33.42 12.64
C PHE A 273 -16.45 33.38 14.10
N SER A 274 -16.56 34.49 14.83
CA SER A 274 -16.21 34.55 16.27
C SER A 274 -17.32 34.04 17.18
N THR A 275 -18.50 33.77 16.64
CA THR A 275 -19.67 33.19 17.31
C THR A 275 -20.31 32.15 16.40
N PRO A 276 -21.03 31.14 16.95
CA PRO A 276 -21.69 30.13 16.15
C PRO A 276 -22.66 30.73 15.13
N ALA A 277 -22.53 30.38 13.87
CA ALA A 277 -23.42 30.68 12.76
C ALA A 277 -24.16 29.41 12.32
N LYS A 278 -25.46 29.50 12.04
CA LYS A 278 -26.28 28.35 11.67
C LYS A 278 -26.13 28.03 10.17
N ILE A 279 -25.86 26.76 9.84
CA ILE A 279 -25.92 26.27 8.46
C ILE A 279 -27.34 25.77 8.21
N THR A 280 -27.92 26.13 7.05
CA THR A 280 -29.28 25.76 6.69
C THR A 280 -29.30 24.70 5.59
N PHE A 281 -30.16 23.71 5.75
CA PHE A 281 -30.42 22.63 4.80
C PHE A 281 -31.90 22.69 4.35
N GLY A 282 -32.41 21.63 3.74
CA GLY A 282 -33.82 21.55 3.36
C GLY A 282 -34.78 21.71 4.55
N THR A 283 -36.01 22.16 4.27
CA THR A 283 -37.02 22.40 5.33
C THR A 283 -37.31 21.12 6.11
N GLY A 284 -37.15 21.19 7.45
CA GLY A 284 -37.43 20.08 8.35
C GLY A 284 -36.32 18.99 8.41
N GLU A 285 -35.22 19.16 7.71
CA GLU A 285 -34.09 18.22 7.78
C GLU A 285 -33.30 18.41 9.07
N LYS A 286 -33.00 17.28 9.74
CA LYS A 286 -32.18 17.23 10.95
C LYS A 286 -30.82 16.66 10.62
N VAL A 287 -29.77 17.37 11.01
CA VAL A 287 -28.38 16.87 10.91
C VAL A 287 -28.15 15.87 12.03
N ILE A 288 -27.63 14.69 11.66
CA ILE A 288 -27.31 13.60 12.60
C ILE A 288 -25.86 13.18 12.54
N ALA A 289 -25.13 13.59 11.51
CA ALA A 289 -23.70 13.31 11.35
C ALA A 289 -22.99 14.45 10.63
N ILE A 290 -21.75 14.72 11.03
CA ILE A 290 -20.82 15.58 10.32
C ILE A 290 -19.44 14.97 10.33
N THR A 291 -18.75 15.04 9.20
CA THR A 291 -17.33 14.68 9.04
C THR A 291 -16.66 15.63 8.06
N GLY A 292 -15.34 15.68 8.06
CA GLY A 292 -14.57 16.50 7.16
C GLY A 292 -13.08 16.30 7.38
N CYS A 293 -12.30 16.63 6.37
CA CYS A 293 -10.85 16.69 6.44
C CYS A 293 -10.38 17.77 5.46
N ASP A 294 -9.36 18.55 5.82
CA ASP A 294 -8.80 19.62 5.00
C ASP A 294 -9.90 20.49 4.35
N ASN A 295 -10.09 20.40 3.04
CA ASN A 295 -10.93 21.27 2.23
C ASN A 295 -12.32 20.69 1.89
N ASN A 296 -12.80 19.69 2.61
CA ASN A 296 -14.10 19.08 2.37
C ASN A 296 -14.90 18.84 3.65
N ARG A 297 -16.22 19.03 3.57
CA ARG A 297 -17.18 18.73 4.63
C ARG A 297 -18.32 17.89 4.10
N TYR A 298 -18.80 16.98 4.95
CA TYR A 298 -19.91 16.09 4.63
C TYR A 298 -20.85 15.99 5.81
N VAL A 299 -22.14 16.12 5.55
CA VAL A 299 -23.19 16.14 6.55
C VAL A 299 -24.26 15.13 6.20
N GLY A 300 -24.56 14.24 7.13
CA GLY A 300 -25.68 13.31 7.03
C GLY A 300 -26.92 13.88 7.70
N VAL A 301 -28.04 13.91 6.96
CA VAL A 301 -29.36 14.25 7.50
C VAL A 301 -30.22 13.00 7.58
N GLY A 302 -31.09 12.94 8.59
CA GLY A 302 -31.92 11.76 8.84
C GLY A 302 -32.92 11.96 9.97
N GLY A 303 -33.51 10.84 10.41
CA GLY A 303 -34.49 10.81 11.50
C GLY A 303 -33.86 10.62 12.89
N GLU A 304 -34.72 10.48 13.90
CA GLU A 304 -34.33 10.19 15.28
C GLU A 304 -33.79 8.76 15.47
N ASP A 305 -34.00 7.90 14.48
CA ASP A 305 -33.46 6.56 14.41
C ASP A 305 -31.94 6.51 14.11
N GLY A 306 -31.32 7.68 13.85
CA GLY A 306 -29.91 7.80 13.52
C GLY A 306 -29.56 7.32 12.10
N ILE A 307 -30.56 7.08 11.24
CA ILE A 307 -30.36 6.61 9.86
C ILE A 307 -30.15 7.80 8.93
N ILE A 308 -29.01 7.84 8.25
CA ILE A 308 -28.68 8.84 7.23
C ILE A 308 -29.48 8.51 5.97
N THR A 309 -30.33 9.42 5.56
CA THR A 309 -31.20 9.25 4.36
C THR A 309 -30.76 10.15 3.21
N LYS A 310 -29.95 11.18 3.49
CA LYS A 310 -29.40 12.11 2.51
C LYS A 310 -28.10 12.67 3.02
N ILE A 311 -27.21 13.01 2.12
CA ILE A 311 -25.89 13.55 2.44
C ILE A 311 -25.71 14.86 1.69
N TYR A 312 -25.18 15.86 2.37
CA TYR A 312 -24.72 17.12 1.81
C TYR A 312 -23.19 17.18 1.90
N SER A 313 -22.57 17.85 0.93
CA SER A 313 -21.13 18.11 0.90
C SER A 313 -20.82 19.51 0.38
N TRP A 314 -19.69 20.09 0.77
CA TRP A 314 -19.16 21.35 0.24
C TRP A 314 -17.66 21.38 0.39
N GLY A 315 -17.02 22.33 -0.30
CA GLY A 315 -15.58 22.48 -0.33
C GLY A 315 -14.99 22.24 -1.71
N SER A 316 -13.77 21.73 -1.77
CA SER A 316 -13.09 21.40 -3.02
C SER A 316 -13.75 20.20 -3.72
N ASN A 317 -13.96 20.31 -5.04
CA ASN A 317 -14.47 19.19 -5.85
C ASN A 317 -13.39 18.57 -6.75
N VAL A 318 -12.12 18.71 -6.36
CA VAL A 318 -11.02 18.01 -7.00
C VAL A 318 -11.18 16.50 -6.76
N ASP A 319 -10.93 15.71 -7.81
CA ASP A 319 -11.06 14.25 -7.81
C ASP A 319 -12.49 13.75 -7.50
N GLY A 320 -13.53 14.60 -7.71
CA GLY A 320 -14.92 14.25 -7.44
C GLY A 320 -15.24 14.16 -5.94
N ALA A 321 -14.50 14.88 -5.10
CA ALA A 321 -14.58 14.79 -3.65
C ALA A 321 -15.98 15.05 -3.09
N LEU A 322 -16.80 15.89 -3.74
CA LEU A 322 -18.15 16.18 -3.26
C LEU A 322 -19.18 15.08 -3.54
N GLY A 323 -18.88 14.14 -4.45
CA GLY A 323 -19.79 13.02 -4.75
C GLY A 323 -21.13 13.42 -5.40
N ASP A 324 -21.20 14.63 -5.95
CA ASP A 324 -22.42 15.17 -6.62
C ASP A 324 -22.51 14.77 -8.11
N GLY A 325 -21.55 13.98 -8.60
CA GLY A 325 -21.44 13.56 -9.99
C GLY A 325 -20.75 14.57 -10.89
N SER A 326 -20.17 15.62 -10.31
CA SER A 326 -19.27 16.58 -10.96
C SER A 326 -17.86 16.46 -10.36
N GLY A 327 -16.94 17.28 -10.84
CA GLY A 327 -15.57 17.33 -10.33
C GLY A 327 -14.56 17.33 -11.47
N VAL A 328 -13.30 17.66 -11.12
CA VAL A 328 -12.19 17.74 -12.05
C VAL A 328 -10.97 17.04 -11.47
N PRO A 329 -10.08 16.46 -12.31
CA PRO A 329 -8.80 15.93 -11.85
C PRO A 329 -7.93 17.01 -11.19
N VAL A 330 -7.06 16.61 -10.27
CA VAL A 330 -6.16 17.54 -9.56
C VAL A 330 -5.19 18.29 -10.49
N ASP A 331 -4.89 17.70 -11.64
CA ASP A 331 -4.02 18.27 -12.68
C ASP A 331 -4.78 19.11 -13.72
N ALA A 332 -6.11 19.25 -13.58
CA ALA A 332 -6.88 20.13 -14.44
C ALA A 332 -6.47 21.61 -14.24
N THR A 333 -6.38 22.35 -15.33
CA THR A 333 -6.00 23.78 -15.31
C THR A 333 -7.17 24.71 -14.99
N GLU A 334 -8.39 24.20 -15.05
CA GLU A 334 -9.65 24.96 -14.85
C GLU A 334 -10.67 24.11 -14.06
N GLY A 335 -11.64 24.75 -13.43
CA GLY A 335 -12.76 24.09 -12.73
C GLY A 335 -12.44 23.58 -11.32
N GLN A 336 -11.30 23.96 -10.73
CA GLN A 336 -10.93 23.62 -9.34
C GLN A 336 -11.53 24.58 -8.31
N GLU A 337 -12.69 25.15 -8.59
CA GLU A 337 -13.35 26.10 -7.69
C GLU A 337 -13.87 25.40 -6.44
N THR A 338 -13.81 26.11 -5.32
CA THR A 338 -14.42 25.67 -4.06
C THR A 338 -15.93 25.91 -4.08
N ILE A 339 -16.71 24.85 -3.86
CA ILE A 339 -18.16 24.93 -3.75
C ILE A 339 -18.51 25.33 -2.30
N VAL A 340 -19.04 26.52 -2.14
CA VAL A 340 -19.30 27.13 -0.82
C VAL A 340 -20.61 26.61 -0.19
N GLU A 341 -21.69 26.53 -0.98
CA GLU A 341 -22.99 26.09 -0.49
C GLU A 341 -23.12 24.56 -0.53
N PRO A 342 -23.79 23.95 0.46
CA PRO A 342 -23.99 22.50 0.47
C PRO A 342 -24.68 21.96 -0.77
N VAL A 343 -24.05 21.01 -1.47
CA VAL A 343 -24.63 20.25 -2.59
C VAL A 343 -25.01 18.84 -2.14
N VAL A 344 -25.95 18.22 -2.84
CA VAL A 344 -26.43 16.86 -2.51
C VAL A 344 -25.51 15.81 -3.10
N VAL A 345 -24.99 14.90 -2.28
CA VAL A 345 -24.22 13.73 -2.71
C VAL A 345 -25.14 12.75 -3.44
N LYS A 346 -24.72 12.27 -4.59
CA LYS A 346 -25.43 11.22 -5.33
C LYS A 346 -25.07 9.85 -4.78
N ILE A 347 -25.98 9.25 -4.03
CA ILE A 347 -25.89 7.86 -3.56
C ILE A 347 -26.87 6.98 -4.35
N PRO A 348 -26.61 5.67 -4.50
CA PRO A 348 -27.53 4.76 -5.19
C PRO A 348 -28.91 4.75 -4.52
N GLU A 349 -29.96 4.58 -5.33
CA GLU A 349 -31.34 4.57 -4.85
C GLU A 349 -31.56 3.49 -3.77
N GLY A 350 -32.24 3.84 -2.69
CA GLY A 350 -32.53 2.94 -1.57
C GLY A 350 -31.40 2.76 -0.56
N VAL A 351 -30.19 3.25 -0.81
CA VAL A 351 -29.09 3.20 0.14
C VAL A 351 -29.35 4.16 1.30
N LYS A 352 -29.22 3.64 2.53
CA LYS A 352 -29.30 4.40 3.78
C LYS A 352 -28.04 4.15 4.59
N GLY A 353 -27.56 5.16 5.32
CA GLY A 353 -26.32 5.10 6.07
C GLY A 353 -26.47 5.06 7.56
N THR A 354 -25.47 4.55 8.25
CA THR A 354 -25.34 4.58 9.72
C THR A 354 -24.13 5.40 10.16
N GLN A 355 -23.13 5.58 9.28
CA GLN A 355 -21.91 6.30 9.62
C GLN A 355 -21.32 6.97 8.38
N LEU A 356 -20.78 8.18 8.54
CA LEU A 356 -19.95 8.88 7.56
C LEU A 356 -18.53 9.01 8.12
N ALA A 357 -17.54 8.82 7.27
CA ALA A 357 -16.15 9.13 7.57
C ALA A 357 -15.46 9.71 6.32
N SER A 358 -14.56 10.69 6.52
CA SER A 358 -13.88 11.34 5.40
C SER A 358 -12.40 11.54 5.66
N GLY A 359 -11.60 11.38 4.62
CA GLY A 359 -10.20 11.77 4.57
C GLY A 359 -10.01 12.96 3.63
N ILE A 360 -8.76 13.22 3.22
CA ILE A 360 -8.45 14.32 2.29
C ILE A 360 -8.97 14.00 0.89
N GLY A 361 -10.00 14.73 0.49
CA GLY A 361 -10.59 14.63 -0.84
C GLY A 361 -11.42 13.37 -1.08
N TYR A 362 -11.80 12.61 -0.04
CA TYR A 362 -12.68 11.44 -0.17
C TYR A 362 -13.60 11.26 1.02
N CYS A 363 -14.67 10.54 0.82
CA CYS A 363 -15.61 10.19 1.88
C CYS A 363 -16.12 8.76 1.71
N VAL A 364 -16.49 8.13 2.80
CA VAL A 364 -17.12 6.82 2.85
C VAL A 364 -18.39 6.86 3.70
N LEU A 365 -19.40 6.11 3.25
CA LEU A 365 -20.67 5.90 3.93
C LEU A 365 -20.79 4.42 4.30
N LEU A 366 -20.94 4.11 5.56
CA LEU A 366 -21.37 2.78 6.00
C LEU A 366 -22.88 2.70 5.93
N SER A 367 -23.38 1.77 5.13
CA SER A 367 -24.82 1.56 4.94
C SER A 367 -25.45 0.69 6.04
N THR A 368 -26.77 0.72 6.13
CA THR A 368 -27.55 -0.07 7.10
C THR A 368 -27.44 -1.58 6.90
N ASP A 369 -27.08 -2.03 5.69
CA ASP A 369 -26.84 -3.45 5.37
C ASP A 369 -25.36 -3.86 5.54
N GLY A 370 -24.53 -2.96 6.08
CA GLY A 370 -23.13 -3.24 6.40
C GLY A 370 -22.18 -3.15 5.21
N LYS A 371 -22.57 -2.51 4.12
CA LYS A 371 -21.69 -2.20 2.98
C LYS A 371 -21.07 -0.82 3.14
N ILE A 372 -19.89 -0.62 2.56
CA ILE A 372 -19.23 0.68 2.49
C ILE A 372 -19.37 1.23 1.07
N TYR A 373 -19.80 2.47 0.94
CA TYR A 373 -19.85 3.23 -0.29
C TYR A 373 -18.81 4.35 -0.21
N GLY A 374 -18.04 4.59 -1.27
CA GLY A 374 -17.00 5.61 -1.26
C GLY A 374 -16.99 6.45 -2.53
N TRP A 375 -16.48 7.66 -2.43
CA TRP A 375 -16.29 8.59 -3.54
C TRP A 375 -15.13 9.55 -3.27
N GLY A 376 -14.64 10.17 -4.36
CA GLY A 376 -13.53 11.10 -4.33
C GLY A 376 -12.19 10.44 -4.61
N LYS A 377 -11.13 11.04 -4.11
CA LYS A 377 -9.73 10.64 -4.31
C LYS A 377 -9.46 9.20 -3.90
N ASN A 378 -8.74 8.47 -4.75
CA ASN A 378 -8.36 7.08 -4.48
C ASN A 378 -6.91 6.74 -4.87
N ARG A 379 -6.04 7.72 -4.98
CA ARG A 379 -4.64 7.55 -5.43
C ARG A 379 -3.78 6.69 -4.51
N ALA A 380 -4.17 6.55 -3.26
CA ALA A 380 -3.53 5.67 -2.29
C ALA A 380 -4.28 4.35 -2.09
N GLY A 381 -5.36 4.10 -2.82
CA GLY A 381 -6.23 2.92 -2.63
C GLY A 381 -7.13 3.04 -1.40
N GLN A 382 -7.36 4.26 -0.90
CA GLN A 382 -8.10 4.52 0.34
C GLN A 382 -9.59 4.21 0.28
N LEU A 383 -10.13 3.93 -0.91
CA LEU A 383 -11.50 3.43 -1.09
C LEU A 383 -11.59 1.89 -1.05
N GLY A 384 -10.46 1.17 -1.06
CA GLY A 384 -10.41 -0.29 -0.92
C GLY A 384 -11.08 -1.08 -2.06
N ASN A 385 -11.20 -0.49 -3.23
CA ASN A 385 -11.98 -1.02 -4.35
C ASN A 385 -11.11 -1.62 -5.48
N TYR A 386 -9.88 -2.01 -5.18
CA TYR A 386 -8.90 -2.55 -6.13
C TYR A 386 -8.54 -1.61 -7.29
N CYS A 387 -8.93 -0.33 -7.23
CA CYS A 387 -8.61 0.61 -8.27
C CYS A 387 -7.12 0.94 -8.30
N SER A 388 -6.58 1.09 -9.51
CA SER A 388 -5.23 1.62 -9.72
C SER A 388 -5.12 3.07 -9.26
N GLU A 389 -3.90 3.54 -9.06
CA GLU A 389 -3.55 4.84 -8.44
C GLU A 389 -4.27 6.08 -8.99
N ASP A 390 -4.79 6.03 -10.22
CA ASP A 390 -5.34 7.20 -10.92
C ASP A 390 -6.87 7.14 -11.16
N GLN A 391 -7.57 6.20 -10.52
CA GLN A 391 -9.03 6.13 -10.67
C GLN A 391 -9.72 7.02 -9.64
N MET A 392 -10.53 7.94 -10.14
CA MET A 392 -11.37 8.84 -9.35
C MET A 392 -12.82 8.38 -9.41
N THR A 393 -13.51 8.51 -8.28
CA THR A 393 -14.93 8.18 -8.15
C THR A 393 -15.71 9.46 -7.88
N TYR A 394 -16.63 9.82 -8.77
CA TYR A 394 -17.43 11.05 -8.70
C TYR A 394 -18.78 10.86 -8.02
N ILE A 395 -19.21 9.62 -7.81
CA ILE A 395 -20.45 9.24 -7.12
C ILE A 395 -20.16 8.17 -6.07
N ALA A 396 -21.05 7.99 -5.11
CA ALA A 396 -20.95 6.90 -4.15
C ALA A 396 -21.11 5.54 -4.88
N LEU A 397 -20.08 4.71 -4.79
CA LEU A 397 -20.08 3.35 -5.32
C LEU A 397 -19.88 2.37 -4.17
N PRO A 398 -20.51 1.17 -4.20
CA PRO A 398 -20.23 0.17 -3.18
C PRO A 398 -18.74 -0.15 -3.17
N ILE A 399 -18.12 -0.04 -2.01
CA ILE A 399 -16.82 -0.63 -1.74
C ILE A 399 -17.14 -2.08 -1.37
N GLU A 400 -17.22 -2.92 -2.35
CA GLU A 400 -17.19 -4.33 -2.11
C GLU A 400 -15.75 -4.62 -1.66
N CYS A 401 -15.57 -5.23 -0.48
CA CYS A 401 -14.43 -6.10 -0.36
C CYS A 401 -14.53 -6.97 -1.60
N ALA A 402 -13.58 -6.84 -2.50
CA ALA A 402 -13.47 -7.87 -3.46
C ALA A 402 -13.36 -9.10 -2.60
N VAL A 403 -14.45 -9.83 -2.46
CA VAL A 403 -14.35 -11.25 -2.63
C VAL A 403 -13.15 -11.35 -3.53
N GLU A 404 -12.05 -12.09 -3.12
CA GLU A 404 -11.27 -12.61 -4.23
C GLU A 404 -12.32 -12.78 -5.29
N GLN A 405 -12.45 -11.80 -6.20
CA GLN A 405 -13.03 -12.17 -7.41
C GLN A 405 -12.22 -13.41 -7.66
N THR A 406 -12.81 -14.61 -7.53
CA THR A 406 -12.53 -15.58 -8.54
C THR A 406 -12.74 -14.72 -9.77
N THR A 407 -11.72 -13.92 -10.04
CA THR A 407 -11.56 -13.29 -11.28
C THR A 407 -11.71 -14.52 -12.12
N GLU A 408 -12.77 -14.63 -12.87
CA GLU A 408 -12.52 -15.26 -14.15
C GLU A 408 -11.23 -14.59 -14.51
N GLU A 409 -10.13 -15.35 -14.29
CA GLU A 409 -8.78 -14.82 -14.53
C GLU A 409 -8.97 -14.23 -15.88
N LYS A 410 -8.88 -12.88 -16.05
CA LYS A 410 -9.06 -12.31 -17.37
C LYS A 410 -7.87 -12.79 -18.18
N VAL A 411 -7.97 -14.06 -18.50
CA VAL A 411 -7.05 -14.85 -19.29
C VAL A 411 -7.39 -14.56 -20.72
N TYR A 412 -6.54 -13.82 -21.35
CA TYR A 412 -6.63 -13.59 -22.78
C TYR A 412 -5.69 -14.56 -23.50
N THR A 413 -6.25 -15.41 -24.35
CA THR A 413 -5.49 -16.15 -25.33
C THR A 413 -5.32 -15.25 -26.54
N ILE A 414 -4.09 -14.83 -26.82
CA ILE A 414 -3.75 -13.90 -27.91
C ILE A 414 -3.06 -14.70 -28.99
N ASP A 415 -3.71 -14.82 -30.14
CA ASP A 415 -3.07 -15.33 -31.33
C ASP A 415 -2.21 -14.22 -31.98
N ALA A 416 -1.04 -14.62 -32.46
CA ALA A 416 -0.11 -13.71 -33.09
C ALA A 416 -0.67 -12.98 -34.33
N GLU A 417 -1.71 -13.49 -34.96
CA GLU A 417 -2.39 -12.86 -36.11
C GLU A 417 -3.57 -11.95 -35.68
N GLU A 418 -4.04 -12.05 -34.43
CA GLU A 418 -5.21 -11.33 -33.91
C GLU A 418 -4.93 -10.58 -32.60
N ILE A 419 -3.89 -9.73 -32.59
CA ILE A 419 -3.51 -8.94 -31.43
C ILE A 419 -4.55 -7.82 -31.22
N PRO A 420 -5.25 -7.76 -30.07
CA PRO A 420 -6.20 -6.70 -29.77
C PRO A 420 -5.53 -5.33 -29.69
N ALA A 421 -6.29 -4.27 -29.94
CA ALA A 421 -5.78 -2.90 -29.83
C ALA A 421 -5.44 -2.48 -28.38
N GLN A 422 -6.14 -3.05 -27.37
CA GLN A 422 -5.93 -2.77 -25.94
C GLN A 422 -6.22 -4.02 -25.08
N LEU A 423 -5.43 -4.18 -24.02
CA LEU A 423 -5.47 -5.29 -23.05
C LEU A 423 -5.33 -4.74 -21.61
N ASN A 424 -6.00 -3.64 -21.29
CA ASN A 424 -5.78 -2.86 -20.06
C ASN A 424 -6.17 -3.58 -18.76
N ASP A 425 -6.93 -4.66 -18.83
CA ASP A 425 -7.47 -5.40 -17.68
C ASP A 425 -7.02 -6.87 -17.61
N ALA A 426 -6.09 -7.27 -18.49
CA ALA A 426 -5.56 -8.62 -18.51
C ALA A 426 -4.81 -8.95 -17.22
N LYS A 427 -5.11 -10.12 -16.63
CA LYS A 427 -4.35 -10.71 -15.52
C LYS A 427 -3.35 -11.74 -16.00
N LYS A 428 -3.73 -12.49 -17.03
CA LYS A 428 -2.92 -13.51 -17.64
C LYS A 428 -3.03 -13.46 -19.16
N LEU A 429 -1.89 -13.54 -19.83
CA LEU A 429 -1.81 -13.66 -21.27
C LEU A 429 -1.31 -15.06 -21.64
N ILE A 430 -2.02 -15.77 -22.51
CA ILE A 430 -1.57 -17.00 -23.16
C ILE A 430 -1.29 -16.67 -24.62
N LEU A 431 -0.04 -16.80 -25.04
CA LEU A 431 0.37 -16.45 -26.39
C LEU A 431 0.38 -17.69 -27.26
N THR A 432 -0.29 -17.63 -28.43
CA THR A 432 -0.36 -18.70 -29.44
C THR A 432 0.07 -18.16 -30.80
N GLY A 433 0.22 -19.06 -31.78
CA GLY A 433 0.66 -18.67 -33.11
C GLY A 433 2.16 -18.37 -33.20
N THR A 434 2.61 -17.74 -34.30
CA THR A 434 4.03 -17.47 -34.56
C THR A 434 4.37 -16.00 -34.32
N TRP A 435 5.23 -15.75 -33.33
CA TRP A 435 5.61 -14.44 -32.86
C TRP A 435 6.92 -13.96 -33.43
N SER A 436 6.90 -12.82 -34.09
CA SER A 436 8.07 -12.04 -34.53
C SER A 436 8.32 -10.85 -33.62
N GLN A 437 9.45 -10.15 -33.82
CA GLN A 437 9.73 -8.90 -33.12
C GLN A 437 8.61 -7.85 -33.31
N ALA A 438 8.08 -7.74 -34.54
CA ALA A 438 6.99 -6.77 -34.83
C ALA A 438 5.70 -7.09 -34.09
N LYS A 439 5.36 -8.38 -33.95
CA LYS A 439 4.17 -8.82 -33.20
C LYS A 439 4.33 -8.64 -31.70
N LEU A 440 5.52 -8.90 -31.15
CA LEU A 440 5.84 -8.58 -29.75
C LEU A 440 5.75 -7.07 -29.48
N GLN A 441 6.13 -6.24 -30.47
CA GLN A 441 5.95 -4.79 -30.37
C GLN A 441 4.47 -4.38 -30.38
N ALA A 442 3.65 -4.99 -31.22
CA ALA A 442 2.19 -4.76 -31.25
C ALA A 442 1.54 -5.17 -29.93
N LEU A 443 1.91 -6.32 -29.36
CA LEU A 443 1.47 -6.78 -28.05
C LEU A 443 1.88 -5.78 -26.94
N SER A 444 3.13 -5.34 -26.95
CA SER A 444 3.63 -4.33 -26.02
C SER A 444 2.81 -3.05 -26.03
N THR A 445 2.37 -2.61 -27.21
CA THR A 445 1.47 -1.46 -27.36
C THR A 445 0.07 -1.76 -26.81
N ALA A 446 -0.48 -2.94 -27.09
CA ALA A 446 -1.82 -3.37 -26.66
C ALA A 446 -1.93 -3.47 -25.13
N ILE A 447 -0.86 -3.85 -24.44
CA ILE A 447 -0.79 -3.90 -22.97
C ILE A 447 -0.45 -2.54 -22.33
N GLY A 448 -0.47 -1.45 -23.08
CA GLY A 448 -0.19 -0.10 -22.59
C GLY A 448 1.27 0.18 -22.23
N ASN A 449 2.20 -0.66 -22.70
CA ASN A 449 3.63 -0.50 -22.44
C ASN A 449 4.23 0.55 -23.40
N ASN A 450 3.92 1.82 -23.14
CA ASN A 450 4.34 2.95 -23.96
C ASN A 450 5.83 3.32 -23.75
N THR A 451 6.39 3.99 -24.78
CA THR A 451 7.79 4.43 -24.87
C THR A 451 8.18 5.54 -23.88
N GLY A 452 7.31 5.91 -22.91
CA GLY A 452 7.56 6.95 -21.91
C GLY A 452 8.62 6.55 -20.86
N PHE A 453 9.32 7.53 -20.30
CA PHE A 453 10.24 7.33 -19.19
C PHE A 453 9.73 8.13 -17.97
N PRO A 454 9.42 7.51 -16.81
CA PRO A 454 9.49 6.07 -16.51
C PRO A 454 8.44 5.25 -17.26
N PRO A 455 8.68 3.94 -17.50
CA PRO A 455 7.73 3.10 -18.22
C PRO A 455 6.45 2.96 -17.41
N VAL A 456 5.33 3.35 -18.00
CA VAL A 456 3.98 3.09 -17.47
C VAL A 456 3.47 1.83 -18.17
N GLY A 457 3.81 0.67 -17.61
CA GLY A 457 3.29 -0.61 -18.09
C GLY A 457 1.92 -0.92 -17.49
N ASN A 458 1.20 -1.86 -18.10
CA ASN A 458 -0.02 -2.40 -17.51
C ASN A 458 0.31 -3.08 -16.18
N SER A 459 -0.17 -2.51 -15.07
CA SER A 459 0.08 -3.00 -13.72
C SER A 459 -0.77 -4.22 -13.35
N THR A 460 -1.64 -4.73 -14.22
CA THR A 460 -2.58 -5.82 -13.91
C THR A 460 -2.11 -7.20 -14.34
N ILE A 461 -1.17 -7.31 -15.32
CA ILE A 461 -0.69 -8.60 -15.82
C ILE A 461 0.23 -9.27 -14.79
N GLU A 462 -0.19 -10.42 -14.28
CA GLU A 462 0.54 -11.22 -13.29
C GLU A 462 1.25 -12.43 -13.91
N GLU A 463 0.74 -12.96 -15.04
CA GLU A 463 1.34 -14.09 -15.75
C GLU A 463 1.33 -13.87 -17.26
N ILE A 464 2.46 -14.21 -17.90
CA ILE A 464 2.58 -14.36 -19.35
C ILE A 464 2.97 -15.80 -19.65
N ASP A 465 2.13 -16.53 -20.36
CA ASP A 465 2.35 -17.91 -20.76
C ASP A 465 2.63 -17.98 -22.27
N MET A 466 3.87 -18.22 -22.64
CA MET A 466 4.33 -18.42 -24.01
C MET A 466 4.54 -19.89 -24.35
N SER A 467 4.13 -20.83 -23.50
CA SER A 467 4.38 -22.26 -23.70
C SER A 467 3.79 -22.83 -25.00
N GLN A 468 2.77 -22.15 -25.56
CA GLN A 468 2.13 -22.50 -26.83
C GLN A 468 2.56 -21.59 -27.99
N ALA A 469 3.45 -20.64 -27.76
CA ALA A 469 3.94 -19.72 -28.77
C ALA A 469 5.04 -20.38 -29.63
N LYS A 470 4.98 -20.15 -30.90
CA LYS A 470 6.13 -20.38 -31.82
C LYS A 470 6.88 -19.07 -31.97
N ILE A 471 8.19 -19.14 -31.98
CA ILE A 471 9.04 -17.95 -32.11
C ILE A 471 9.70 -17.96 -33.49
N GLU A 472 9.51 -16.89 -34.23
CA GLU A 472 10.16 -16.72 -35.51
C GLU A 472 11.69 -16.69 -35.35
N ALA A 473 12.43 -17.34 -36.25
CA ALA A 473 13.88 -17.42 -36.16
C ALA A 473 14.52 -16.02 -36.10
N ASN A 474 15.51 -15.84 -35.22
CA ASN A 474 16.21 -14.58 -34.97
C ASN A 474 15.32 -13.47 -34.36
N THR A 475 14.29 -13.81 -33.59
CA THR A 475 13.43 -12.84 -32.90
C THR A 475 14.18 -12.13 -31.76
N TYR A 476 13.91 -10.85 -31.61
CA TYR A 476 14.43 -9.98 -30.56
C TYR A 476 13.27 -9.57 -29.64
N ALA A 477 13.37 -9.85 -28.33
CA ALA A 477 12.35 -9.49 -27.35
C ALA A 477 12.48 -8.03 -26.90
N TYR A 478 12.78 -7.11 -27.84
CA TYR A 478 12.78 -5.68 -27.61
C TYR A 478 12.17 -4.92 -28.79
N LEU A 479 11.68 -3.72 -28.54
CA LEU A 479 11.04 -2.85 -29.52
C LEU A 479 12.08 -2.22 -30.46
N THR A 480 11.66 -1.77 -31.62
CA THR A 480 12.52 -1.00 -32.55
C THR A 480 13.07 0.28 -31.94
N THR A 481 12.41 0.80 -30.89
CA THR A 481 12.85 1.92 -30.05
C THR A 481 13.98 1.54 -29.06
N GLY A 482 14.36 0.25 -28.95
CA GLY A 482 15.39 -0.25 -28.06
C GLY A 482 14.90 -0.65 -26.66
N PHE A 483 13.58 -0.53 -26.37
CA PHE A 483 12.98 -0.94 -25.09
C PHE A 483 12.48 -2.39 -25.14
N GLY A 484 12.43 -3.06 -23.98
CA GLY A 484 11.95 -4.43 -23.84
C GLY A 484 10.44 -4.58 -24.02
N ALA A 485 10.01 -5.70 -24.61
CA ALA A 485 8.60 -5.94 -24.92
C ALA A 485 7.69 -5.99 -23.67
N PHE A 486 8.20 -6.46 -22.53
CA PHE A 486 7.46 -6.63 -21.27
C PHE A 486 8.01 -5.74 -20.14
N ARG A 487 8.72 -4.68 -20.49
CA ARG A 487 9.35 -3.76 -19.55
C ARG A 487 8.29 -3.07 -18.67
N GLY A 488 8.56 -2.96 -17.36
CA GLY A 488 7.74 -2.16 -16.43
C GLY A 488 6.40 -2.80 -16.03
N LEU A 489 6.20 -4.09 -16.31
CA LEU A 489 5.02 -4.83 -15.83
C LEU A 489 5.21 -5.16 -14.34
N ASN A 490 4.90 -4.21 -13.46
CA ASN A 490 5.20 -4.29 -12.03
C ASN A 490 4.45 -5.41 -11.30
N ALA A 491 3.25 -5.80 -11.77
CA ALA A 491 2.47 -6.92 -11.22
C ALA A 491 2.92 -8.28 -11.74
N LEU A 492 3.75 -8.35 -12.81
CA LEU A 492 4.16 -9.60 -13.42
C LEU A 492 4.98 -10.45 -12.46
N VAL A 493 4.47 -11.63 -12.11
CA VAL A 493 5.10 -12.59 -11.18
C VAL A 493 5.72 -13.77 -11.92
N THR A 494 5.05 -14.23 -12.98
CA THR A 494 5.42 -15.47 -13.68
C THR A 494 5.48 -15.29 -15.19
N VAL A 495 6.55 -15.77 -15.79
CA VAL A 495 6.68 -15.92 -17.26
C VAL A 495 7.00 -17.37 -17.57
N LYS A 496 6.14 -18.02 -18.34
CA LYS A 496 6.40 -19.33 -18.90
C LYS A 496 6.97 -19.16 -20.31
N MET A 497 8.22 -19.53 -20.47
CA MET A 497 8.90 -19.45 -21.77
C MET A 497 8.36 -20.50 -22.75
N PRO A 498 8.54 -20.31 -24.06
CA PRO A 498 8.21 -21.31 -25.08
C PRO A 498 8.98 -22.62 -24.88
N ALA A 499 8.57 -23.68 -25.59
CA ALA A 499 9.33 -24.93 -25.66
C ALA A 499 10.80 -24.68 -26.09
N ALA A 500 11.73 -25.52 -25.64
CA ALA A 500 13.17 -25.30 -25.82
C ALA A 500 13.60 -25.01 -27.27
N GLU A 501 12.98 -25.69 -28.24
CA GLU A 501 13.25 -25.48 -29.67
C GLU A 501 12.83 -24.07 -30.13
N GLU A 502 11.73 -23.55 -29.62
CA GLU A 502 11.23 -22.24 -29.94
C GLU A 502 11.97 -21.14 -29.13
N ALA A 503 12.26 -21.39 -27.85
CA ALA A 503 13.02 -20.47 -26.99
C ALA A 503 14.43 -20.21 -27.57
N ALA A 504 15.03 -21.19 -28.22
CA ALA A 504 16.32 -21.07 -28.92
C ALA A 504 16.29 -20.10 -30.12
N HIS A 505 15.13 -19.72 -30.62
CA HIS A 505 15.00 -18.74 -31.70
C HIS A 505 15.21 -17.28 -31.23
N PHE A 506 15.12 -16.98 -29.93
CA PHE A 506 15.47 -15.65 -29.42
C PHE A 506 16.98 -15.37 -29.62
N LYS A 507 17.28 -14.16 -30.08
CA LYS A 507 18.65 -13.63 -30.21
C LYS A 507 19.02 -12.59 -29.19
N SER A 508 18.02 -11.92 -28.62
CA SER A 508 18.21 -10.89 -27.59
C SER A 508 17.02 -10.83 -26.63
N LEU A 509 17.32 -10.70 -25.34
CA LEU A 509 16.37 -10.38 -24.28
C LEU A 509 16.67 -8.99 -23.71
N ARG A 510 17.34 -8.10 -24.46
CA ARG A 510 17.67 -6.75 -24.00
C ARG A 510 16.43 -6.06 -23.43
N SER A 511 16.53 -5.56 -22.18
CA SER A 511 15.49 -4.87 -21.44
C SER A 511 14.14 -5.60 -21.38
N ALA A 512 14.06 -6.88 -21.76
CA ALA A 512 12.79 -7.60 -21.95
C ALA A 512 11.89 -7.54 -20.70
N PHE A 513 12.47 -7.67 -19.51
CA PHE A 513 11.79 -7.69 -18.22
C PHE A 513 12.34 -6.61 -17.26
N GLN A 514 12.88 -5.53 -17.82
CA GLN A 514 13.39 -4.41 -17.04
C GLN A 514 12.28 -3.79 -16.20
N ASN A 515 12.54 -3.59 -14.90
CA ASN A 515 11.59 -3.06 -13.92
C ASN A 515 10.28 -3.87 -13.75
N CYS A 516 10.31 -5.19 -14.00
CA CYS A 516 9.26 -6.10 -13.57
C CYS A 516 9.46 -6.44 -12.09
N THR A 517 9.12 -5.52 -11.20
CA THR A 517 9.51 -5.53 -9.77
C THR A 517 8.93 -6.70 -8.96
N SER A 518 7.92 -7.39 -9.48
CA SER A 518 7.33 -8.60 -8.87
C SER A 518 7.77 -9.91 -9.52
N LEU A 519 8.53 -9.87 -10.63
CA LEU A 519 8.90 -11.07 -11.39
C LEU A 519 9.85 -11.97 -10.60
N LYS A 520 9.38 -13.18 -10.29
CA LYS A 520 10.11 -14.22 -9.53
C LYS A 520 10.31 -15.49 -10.32
N ASN A 521 9.32 -15.90 -11.11
CA ASN A 521 9.24 -17.20 -11.75
C ASN A 521 9.45 -17.06 -13.26
N ILE A 522 10.68 -17.25 -13.72
CA ILE A 522 11.04 -17.30 -15.12
C ILE A 522 12.24 -18.23 -15.30
N ASP A 523 12.17 -19.14 -16.26
CA ASP A 523 13.29 -19.96 -16.68
C ASP A 523 13.66 -19.62 -18.13
N ILE A 524 14.84 -19.05 -18.32
CA ILE A 524 15.38 -18.70 -19.64
C ILE A 524 16.48 -19.66 -20.11
N SER A 525 16.72 -20.76 -19.37
CA SER A 525 17.86 -21.66 -19.64
C SER A 525 17.87 -22.25 -21.04
N ASP A 526 16.74 -22.32 -21.71
CA ASP A 526 16.59 -22.81 -23.08
C ASP A 526 16.72 -21.72 -24.16
N CYS A 527 16.89 -20.45 -23.78
CA CYS A 527 17.19 -19.34 -24.70
C CYS A 527 18.68 -19.34 -25.16
N VAL A 528 19.19 -20.51 -25.53
CA VAL A 528 20.64 -20.81 -25.71
C VAL A 528 21.35 -19.94 -26.74
N ASN A 529 20.63 -19.35 -27.70
CA ASN A 529 21.16 -18.51 -28.76
C ASN A 529 21.10 -17.01 -28.49
N VAL A 530 20.63 -16.61 -27.33
CA VAL A 530 20.63 -15.19 -26.90
C VAL A 530 22.07 -14.73 -26.69
N THR A 531 22.44 -13.64 -27.33
CA THR A 531 23.77 -13.03 -27.23
C THR A 531 23.76 -11.70 -26.44
N ASN A 532 22.59 -11.08 -26.27
CA ASN A 532 22.44 -9.78 -25.59
C ASN A 532 21.40 -9.85 -24.48
N LEU A 533 21.85 -9.62 -23.24
CA LEU A 533 21.06 -9.55 -22.01
C LEU A 533 21.09 -8.16 -21.37
N THR A 534 21.60 -7.12 -22.05
CA THR A 534 21.69 -5.77 -21.47
C THR A 534 20.36 -5.35 -20.86
N ASP A 535 20.37 -4.93 -19.58
CA ASP A 535 19.19 -4.53 -18.78
C ASP A 535 18.06 -5.56 -18.70
N ALA A 536 18.28 -6.82 -19.07
CA ALA A 536 17.21 -7.82 -19.27
C ALA A 536 16.28 -7.97 -18.06
N PHE A 537 16.83 -7.98 -16.85
CA PHE A 537 16.15 -8.16 -15.58
C PHE A 537 16.39 -7.00 -14.58
N PHE A 538 16.93 -5.89 -15.06
CA PHE A 538 17.21 -4.74 -14.20
C PHE A 538 15.99 -4.41 -13.29
N GLY A 539 16.20 -4.38 -11.98
CA GLY A 539 15.15 -4.05 -11.01
C GLY A 539 14.05 -5.12 -10.85
N SER A 540 14.27 -6.37 -11.28
CA SER A 540 13.31 -7.47 -11.06
C SER A 540 13.51 -8.19 -9.72
N ALA A 541 12.52 -9.01 -9.32
CA ALA A 541 12.54 -9.75 -8.04
C ALA A 541 13.02 -11.21 -8.18
N ILE A 542 13.69 -11.56 -9.28
CA ILE A 542 14.23 -12.91 -9.51
C ILE A 542 15.19 -13.32 -8.41
N THR A 543 15.18 -14.61 -8.05
CA THR A 543 16.05 -15.16 -7.00
C THR A 543 17.20 -15.98 -7.52
N GLU A 544 17.05 -16.54 -8.72
CA GLU A 544 18.08 -17.35 -9.38
C GLU A 544 17.99 -17.26 -10.89
N VAL A 545 19.12 -17.46 -11.58
CA VAL A 545 19.22 -17.49 -13.04
C VAL A 545 20.23 -18.55 -13.47
N ASP A 546 19.85 -19.42 -14.42
CA ASP A 546 20.72 -20.39 -15.04
C ASP A 546 21.00 -20.02 -16.50
N LEU A 547 22.22 -19.55 -16.78
CA LEU A 547 22.72 -19.23 -18.12
C LEU A 547 23.71 -20.30 -18.63
N SER A 548 23.90 -21.42 -17.92
CA SER A 548 24.96 -22.40 -18.22
C SER A 548 24.87 -23.00 -19.62
N LYS A 549 23.66 -23.07 -20.19
CA LYS A 549 23.43 -23.60 -21.57
C LYS A 549 23.63 -22.56 -22.69
N PHE A 550 23.82 -21.27 -22.35
CA PHE A 550 23.96 -20.23 -23.38
C PHE A 550 25.25 -20.39 -24.15
N ASN A 551 25.16 -20.31 -25.49
CA ASN A 551 26.29 -20.54 -26.37
C ASN A 551 27.36 -19.45 -26.31
N ASN A 552 26.93 -18.16 -26.29
CA ASN A 552 27.84 -17.01 -26.26
C ASN A 552 27.11 -15.73 -25.92
N ILE A 553 27.30 -15.20 -24.72
CA ILE A 553 26.77 -13.89 -24.30
C ILE A 553 27.83 -12.83 -24.58
N THR A 554 27.53 -11.92 -25.50
CA THR A 554 28.45 -10.86 -25.93
C THR A 554 28.14 -9.50 -25.25
N SER A 555 26.94 -9.32 -24.69
CA SER A 555 26.51 -8.12 -23.98
C SER A 555 25.56 -8.45 -22.83
N CYS A 556 25.90 -8.02 -21.63
CA CYS A 556 25.07 -8.22 -20.40
C CYS A 556 25.24 -7.09 -19.40
N GLU A 557 25.50 -5.85 -19.89
CA GLU A 557 25.58 -4.67 -19.04
C GLU A 557 24.28 -4.50 -18.24
N SER A 558 24.38 -4.27 -16.92
CA SER A 558 23.25 -4.09 -16.00
C SER A 558 22.18 -5.20 -16.05
N ALA A 559 22.50 -6.39 -16.59
CA ALA A 559 21.47 -7.41 -16.82
C ALA A 559 20.70 -7.81 -15.55
N PHE A 560 21.38 -7.80 -14.40
CA PHE A 560 20.82 -8.12 -13.10
C PHE A 560 21.02 -6.98 -12.08
N ASP A 561 21.34 -5.75 -12.51
CA ASP A 561 21.47 -4.60 -11.59
C ASP A 561 20.13 -4.36 -10.88
N LYS A 562 20.18 -4.03 -9.60
CA LYS A 562 19.02 -3.84 -8.72
C LYS A 562 18.07 -5.06 -8.56
N CYS A 563 18.56 -6.27 -8.87
CA CYS A 563 17.86 -7.50 -8.52
C CYS A 563 18.14 -7.85 -7.04
N GLU A 564 17.65 -7.07 -6.11
CA GLU A 564 18.00 -7.13 -4.68
C GLU A 564 17.73 -8.49 -4.02
N LYS A 565 16.88 -9.33 -4.64
CA LYS A 565 16.53 -10.68 -4.16
C LYS A 565 17.34 -11.79 -4.83
N LEU A 566 18.21 -11.49 -5.78
CA LEU A 566 19.00 -12.47 -6.49
C LEU A 566 20.03 -13.14 -5.57
N ILE A 567 19.94 -14.46 -5.43
CA ILE A 567 20.77 -15.29 -4.55
C ILE A 567 21.85 -16.01 -5.33
N SER A 568 21.51 -16.55 -6.50
CA SER A 568 22.43 -17.37 -7.27
C SER A 568 22.33 -17.14 -8.79
N VAL A 569 23.49 -17.21 -9.45
CA VAL A 569 23.60 -17.14 -10.91
C VAL A 569 24.55 -18.23 -11.41
N LYS A 570 24.14 -18.99 -12.45
CA LYS A 570 25.04 -19.86 -13.20
C LYS A 570 25.43 -19.21 -14.49
N LEU A 571 26.74 -19.07 -14.74
CA LEU A 571 27.30 -18.43 -15.92
C LEU A 571 27.68 -19.47 -16.99
N PRO A 572 27.60 -19.12 -18.29
CA PRO A 572 27.96 -20.02 -19.40
C PRO A 572 29.47 -20.12 -19.56
N ALA A 573 29.89 -21.10 -20.39
CA ALA A 573 31.30 -21.29 -20.72
C ALA A 573 31.95 -20.06 -21.38
N LYS A 574 31.17 -19.29 -22.16
CA LYS A 574 31.61 -18.08 -22.87
C LYS A 574 30.65 -16.93 -22.56
N ILE A 575 31.18 -15.91 -21.95
CA ILE A 575 30.44 -14.66 -21.64
C ILE A 575 31.40 -13.47 -21.65
N THR A 576 30.99 -12.37 -22.24
CA THR A 576 31.63 -11.08 -22.06
C THR A 576 30.91 -10.37 -20.90
N LEU A 577 31.58 -10.32 -19.73
CA LEU A 577 31.01 -9.65 -18.56
C LEU A 577 30.82 -8.15 -18.82
N GLY A 578 29.65 -7.63 -18.54
CA GLY A 578 29.29 -6.22 -18.65
C GLY A 578 29.51 -5.44 -17.36
N LYS A 579 29.57 -4.11 -17.46
CA LYS A 579 29.53 -3.23 -16.30
C LYS A 579 28.20 -3.43 -15.55
N TYR A 580 28.22 -3.25 -14.23
CA TYR A 580 27.02 -3.27 -13.38
C TYR A 580 26.20 -4.57 -13.43
N LEU A 581 26.79 -5.66 -13.98
CA LEU A 581 26.06 -6.94 -14.16
C LEU A 581 25.38 -7.41 -12.88
N PHE A 582 26.04 -7.21 -11.72
CA PHE A 582 25.55 -7.55 -10.39
C PHE A 582 25.48 -6.33 -9.47
N GLY A 583 25.29 -5.12 -10.00
CA GLY A 583 25.15 -3.91 -9.21
C GLY A 583 23.95 -4.01 -8.24
N SER A 584 24.05 -3.44 -7.05
CA SER A 584 22.97 -3.40 -6.04
C SER A 584 22.34 -4.76 -5.68
N ASN A 585 23.05 -5.90 -5.89
CA ASN A 585 22.56 -7.25 -5.56
C ASN A 585 22.98 -7.65 -4.14
N TYR A 586 22.34 -7.15 -3.13
CA TYR A 586 22.71 -7.34 -1.72
C TYR A 586 22.50 -8.78 -1.21
N SER A 587 21.60 -9.55 -1.85
CA SER A 587 21.33 -10.96 -1.49
C SER A 587 22.22 -11.97 -2.19
N LEU A 588 23.01 -11.58 -3.22
CA LEU A 588 23.81 -12.48 -4.02
C LEU A 588 24.82 -13.27 -3.15
N ALA A 589 24.70 -14.60 -3.17
CA ALA A 589 25.52 -15.51 -2.38
C ALA A 589 26.40 -16.40 -3.21
N THR A 590 25.99 -16.76 -4.46
CA THR A 590 26.70 -17.71 -5.29
C THR A 590 26.75 -17.28 -6.75
N ILE A 591 27.94 -17.31 -7.33
CA ILE A 591 28.17 -17.23 -8.79
C ILE A 591 28.81 -18.55 -9.18
N ASP A 592 28.06 -19.39 -9.90
CA ASP A 592 28.57 -20.64 -10.43
C ASP A 592 29.11 -20.41 -11.85
N TRP A 593 30.41 -20.37 -11.99
CA TRP A 593 31.10 -20.29 -13.28
C TRP A 593 31.95 -21.55 -13.55
N SER A 594 31.49 -22.68 -13.05
CA SER A 594 32.13 -23.97 -13.21
C SER A 594 32.35 -24.39 -14.68
N ALA A 595 31.50 -23.85 -15.56
CA ALA A 595 31.59 -24.06 -17.01
C ALA A 595 32.64 -23.19 -17.74
N TYR A 596 33.31 -22.23 -17.04
CA TYR A 596 34.23 -21.28 -17.65
C TYR A 596 35.32 -21.98 -18.49
N SER A 597 35.47 -21.63 -19.77
CA SER A 597 36.36 -22.26 -20.71
C SER A 597 37.64 -21.48 -21.03
N GLY A 598 37.90 -20.39 -20.32
CA GLY A 598 39.14 -19.61 -20.44
C GLY A 598 40.34 -20.32 -19.81
N THR A 599 41.54 -19.86 -20.11
CA THR A 599 42.81 -20.43 -19.60
C THR A 599 43.34 -19.69 -18.38
N ALA A 600 42.78 -18.56 -18.00
CA ALA A 600 43.09 -17.73 -16.82
C ALA A 600 41.91 -16.90 -16.42
N ALA A 601 41.94 -16.33 -15.19
CA ALA A 601 40.92 -15.40 -14.72
C ALA A 601 40.80 -14.19 -15.67
N PRO A 602 39.62 -13.86 -16.16
CA PRO A 602 39.41 -12.71 -17.04
C PRO A 602 39.55 -11.38 -16.27
N LYS A 603 39.72 -10.28 -17.02
CA LYS A 603 39.65 -8.95 -16.41
C LYS A 603 38.23 -8.71 -15.89
N MET A 604 38.13 -8.30 -14.63
CA MET A 604 36.83 -7.89 -14.05
C MET A 604 36.43 -6.51 -14.62
N PRO A 605 35.22 -6.34 -15.15
CA PRO A 605 34.71 -5.02 -15.56
C PRO A 605 34.61 -4.07 -14.36
N SER A 606 34.85 -2.78 -14.59
CA SER A 606 34.60 -1.76 -13.58
C SER A 606 33.13 -1.73 -13.17
N GLY A 607 32.87 -1.66 -11.86
CA GLY A 607 31.51 -1.59 -11.33
C GLY A 607 30.70 -2.89 -11.41
N LEU A 608 31.34 -4.06 -11.65
CA LEU A 608 30.64 -5.35 -11.72
C LEU A 608 29.72 -5.58 -10.50
N PHE A 609 30.18 -5.17 -9.29
CA PHE A 609 29.50 -5.26 -8.01
C PHE A 609 29.22 -3.86 -7.42
N GLN A 610 28.94 -2.86 -8.25
CA GLN A 610 28.74 -1.48 -7.76
C GLN A 610 27.65 -1.43 -6.69
N TYR A 611 27.91 -0.71 -5.59
CA TYR A 611 27.09 -0.57 -4.40
C TYR A 611 26.96 -1.84 -3.54
N VAL A 612 27.34 -3.02 -4.03
CA VAL A 612 27.32 -4.27 -3.23
C VAL A 612 28.41 -4.23 -2.17
N ASP A 613 29.61 -3.83 -2.56
CA ASP A 613 30.80 -3.73 -1.69
C ASP A 613 30.70 -2.65 -0.61
N GLU A 614 29.82 -1.68 -0.75
CA GLU A 614 29.51 -0.67 0.28
C GLU A 614 28.67 -1.22 1.45
N GLN A 615 27.87 -2.27 1.19
CA GLN A 615 26.92 -2.82 2.16
C GLN A 615 27.22 -4.28 2.56
N LYS A 616 28.06 -4.98 1.81
CA LYS A 616 28.37 -6.40 2.01
C LYS A 616 29.84 -6.70 1.72
N ASP A 617 30.50 -7.45 2.63
CA ASP A 617 31.79 -8.01 2.32
C ASP A 617 31.67 -9.01 1.14
N LEU A 618 32.36 -8.71 0.05
CA LEU A 618 32.36 -9.55 -1.14
C LEU A 618 32.88 -10.97 -0.88
N LYS A 619 33.62 -11.20 0.20
CA LYS A 619 34.00 -12.55 0.67
C LYS A 619 32.82 -13.45 1.01
N ASN A 620 31.64 -12.87 1.25
CA ASN A 620 30.40 -13.61 1.45
C ASN A 620 29.77 -14.09 0.15
N ILE A 621 30.33 -13.73 -1.00
CA ILE A 621 29.91 -14.25 -2.32
C ILE A 621 30.86 -15.38 -2.72
N THR A 622 30.32 -16.57 -2.90
CA THR A 622 31.09 -17.75 -3.38
C THR A 622 31.13 -17.74 -4.89
N LEU A 623 32.32 -17.70 -5.46
CA LEU A 623 32.58 -17.88 -6.88
C LEU A 623 33.10 -19.28 -7.14
N ILE A 624 32.32 -20.11 -7.84
CA ILE A 624 32.71 -21.48 -8.23
C ILE A 624 33.33 -21.43 -9.63
N VAL A 625 34.56 -21.92 -9.77
CA VAL A 625 35.29 -21.96 -11.05
C VAL A 625 35.87 -23.36 -11.28
N PRO A 626 36.30 -23.70 -12.50
CA PRO A 626 37.03 -24.98 -12.76
C PRO A 626 38.22 -25.13 -11.81
N ASP A 627 38.41 -26.33 -11.26
CA ASP A 627 39.49 -26.60 -10.26
C ASP A 627 40.87 -26.14 -10.72
N ALA A 628 41.18 -26.34 -12.01
CA ALA A 628 42.45 -25.94 -12.62
C ALA A 628 42.68 -24.41 -12.64
N LEU A 629 41.65 -23.62 -12.45
CA LEU A 629 41.70 -22.14 -12.51
C LEU A 629 41.60 -21.45 -11.16
N VAL A 630 41.34 -22.17 -10.07
CA VAL A 630 41.14 -21.60 -8.73
C VAL A 630 42.29 -20.68 -8.36
N GLU A 631 43.54 -21.13 -8.55
CA GLU A 631 44.73 -20.33 -8.19
C GLU A 631 44.90 -19.09 -9.08
N SER A 632 44.50 -19.18 -10.39
CA SER A 632 44.51 -18.04 -11.30
C SER A 632 43.49 -16.94 -10.86
N PHE A 633 42.31 -17.34 -10.38
CA PHE A 633 41.29 -16.40 -9.87
C PHE A 633 41.72 -15.82 -8.54
N LYS A 634 42.28 -16.59 -7.62
CA LYS A 634 42.79 -16.11 -6.31
C LYS A 634 44.00 -15.18 -6.44
N ALA A 635 44.82 -15.37 -7.49
CA ALA A 635 45.97 -14.49 -7.76
C ALA A 635 45.54 -13.14 -8.41
N ASN A 636 44.33 -13.06 -8.96
CA ASN A 636 43.82 -11.84 -9.55
C ASN A 636 43.20 -10.94 -8.45
N ALA A 637 43.73 -9.72 -8.29
CA ALA A 637 43.38 -8.81 -7.18
C ALA A 637 41.88 -8.47 -7.10
N ASP A 638 41.17 -8.45 -8.23
CA ASP A 638 39.73 -8.15 -8.23
C ASP A 638 38.89 -9.38 -7.86
N TRP A 639 39.17 -10.54 -8.45
CA TRP A 639 38.47 -11.79 -8.17
C TRP A 639 38.79 -12.34 -6.78
N ALA A 640 39.98 -12.07 -6.26
CA ALA A 640 40.37 -12.44 -4.90
C ALA A 640 39.53 -11.76 -3.79
N LYS A 641 38.75 -10.74 -4.12
CA LYS A 641 37.76 -10.11 -3.21
C LYS A 641 36.58 -11.05 -2.90
N LEU A 642 36.33 -12.06 -3.74
CA LEU A 642 35.30 -13.07 -3.55
C LEU A 642 35.86 -14.32 -2.81
N ASN A 643 34.95 -15.20 -2.37
CA ASN A 643 35.30 -16.53 -1.89
C ASN A 643 35.43 -17.50 -3.08
N VAL A 644 36.64 -17.60 -3.66
CA VAL A 644 36.87 -18.42 -4.85
C VAL A 644 37.11 -19.89 -4.48
N VAL A 645 36.31 -20.80 -5.06
CA VAL A 645 36.35 -22.24 -4.80
C VAL A 645 36.34 -23.02 -6.14
N GLY A 646 36.83 -24.26 -6.11
CA GLY A 646 36.76 -25.15 -7.26
C GLY A 646 35.46 -25.96 -7.35
N THR A 647 35.24 -26.62 -8.47
CA THR A 647 34.09 -27.51 -8.74
C THR A 647 34.03 -28.70 -7.79
N THR A 648 35.16 -29.22 -7.34
CA THR A 648 35.26 -30.31 -6.37
C THR A 648 35.12 -29.83 -4.94
N SER A 649 35.27 -28.54 -4.71
CA SER A 649 35.01 -27.89 -3.44
C SER A 649 33.50 -27.65 -3.30
N THR A 650 32.78 -28.59 -2.75
CA THR A 650 31.31 -28.57 -2.64
C THR A 650 30.74 -27.46 -1.75
N GLY A 651 31.57 -26.52 -1.28
CA GLY A 651 31.17 -25.50 -0.31
C GLY A 651 30.82 -26.08 1.07
N ILE A 652 31.09 -27.38 1.29
CA ILE A 652 30.95 -28.04 2.58
C ILE A 652 32.22 -27.74 3.38
N SER A 653 32.10 -26.90 4.40
CA SER A 653 33.23 -26.49 5.22
C SER A 653 33.65 -27.55 6.23
N GLU A 654 32.82 -28.57 6.49
CA GLU A 654 33.09 -29.61 7.50
C GLU A 654 32.25 -30.87 7.23
N ILE A 655 32.83 -32.04 7.35
CA ILE A 655 32.11 -33.34 7.37
C ILE A 655 32.11 -33.81 8.84
N VAL A 656 30.90 -33.84 9.43
CA VAL A 656 30.72 -34.28 10.81
C VAL A 656 30.04 -35.64 10.83
N THR A 657 30.64 -36.59 11.51
CA THR A 657 30.08 -37.96 11.68
C THR A 657 29.06 -38.00 12.82
N ASN A 658 29.13 -37.05 13.78
CA ASN A 658 28.13 -36.83 14.84
C ASN A 658 28.07 -35.35 15.19
N ALA A 659 26.85 -34.76 15.21
CA ALA A 659 26.67 -33.39 15.68
C ALA A 659 26.66 -33.32 17.20
N ALA A 660 27.54 -32.50 17.78
CA ALA A 660 27.60 -32.32 19.24
C ALA A 660 26.38 -31.57 19.79
N SER A 661 25.99 -31.85 21.02
CA SER A 661 24.71 -31.48 21.66
C SER A 661 24.41 -30.01 21.90
N SER A 662 25.26 -29.07 21.46
CA SER A 662 25.11 -27.62 21.70
C SER A 662 24.93 -26.77 20.42
N ASN A 663 24.79 -27.37 19.26
CA ASN A 663 24.80 -26.63 17.98
C ASN A 663 23.41 -26.25 17.51
N THR A 664 23.26 -25.04 16.97
CA THR A 664 22.04 -24.64 16.25
C THR A 664 22.05 -25.25 14.85
N VAL A 665 21.11 -26.12 14.57
CA VAL A 665 21.00 -26.88 13.32
C VAL A 665 19.77 -26.45 12.55
N TYR A 666 19.96 -26.22 11.25
CA TYR A 666 18.87 -25.93 10.30
C TYR A 666 18.94 -26.90 9.11
N THR A 667 17.80 -27.18 8.46
CA THR A 667 17.81 -27.76 7.12
C THR A 667 18.38 -26.78 6.12
N ILE A 668 18.69 -27.22 4.91
CA ILE A 668 19.17 -26.33 3.85
C ILE A 668 18.09 -25.31 3.40
N GLU A 669 16.79 -25.60 3.67
CA GLU A 669 15.66 -24.73 3.44
C GLU A 669 15.45 -23.72 4.60
N GLY A 670 16.33 -23.68 5.62
CA GLY A 670 16.29 -22.74 6.73
C GLY A 670 15.40 -23.14 7.90
N VAL A 671 14.83 -24.36 7.92
CA VAL A 671 14.00 -24.83 9.03
C VAL A 671 14.86 -25.24 10.22
N LYS A 672 14.66 -24.63 11.39
CA LYS A 672 15.40 -24.94 12.61
C LYS A 672 15.01 -26.32 13.15
N ILE A 673 16.00 -27.18 13.36
CA ILE A 673 15.81 -28.51 13.95
C ILE A 673 15.91 -28.40 15.48
N ALA A 674 14.91 -28.94 16.17
CA ALA A 674 14.89 -28.93 17.64
C ALA A 674 16.14 -29.63 18.22
N THR A 675 16.73 -29.04 19.27
CA THR A 675 17.97 -29.53 19.93
C THR A 675 17.90 -31.01 20.38
N SER A 676 16.72 -31.50 20.74
CA SER A 676 16.49 -32.92 21.09
C SER A 676 16.67 -33.88 19.92
N LYS A 677 16.55 -33.40 18.66
CA LYS A 677 16.76 -34.18 17.43
C LYS A 677 18.11 -33.96 16.78
N ALA A 678 18.90 -32.98 17.25
CA ALA A 678 20.20 -32.65 16.66
C ALA A 678 21.25 -33.76 16.82
N ASN A 679 21.09 -34.64 17.81
CA ASN A 679 21.97 -35.77 18.08
C ASN A 679 21.68 -37.01 17.19
N SER A 680 20.59 -36.98 16.43
CA SER A 680 20.15 -38.10 15.55
C SER A 680 19.78 -37.60 14.16
N LEU A 681 20.61 -36.72 13.59
CA LEU A 681 20.41 -36.25 12.23
C LEU A 681 20.54 -37.41 11.25
N SER A 682 19.58 -37.53 10.34
CA SER A 682 19.69 -38.44 9.19
C SER A 682 20.81 -37.98 8.26
N LYS A 683 21.34 -38.92 7.47
CA LYS A 683 22.32 -38.55 6.43
C LYS A 683 21.78 -37.45 5.53
N GLY A 684 22.52 -36.37 5.39
CA GLY A 684 22.08 -35.25 4.59
C GLY A 684 22.91 -33.98 4.79
N LEU A 685 22.57 -32.93 4.06
CA LEU A 685 23.21 -31.62 4.15
C LEU A 685 22.44 -30.72 5.10
N TYR A 686 23.13 -30.11 6.06
CA TYR A 686 22.55 -29.23 7.08
C TYR A 686 23.35 -27.95 7.23
N ILE A 687 22.76 -26.93 7.85
CA ILE A 687 23.45 -25.73 8.31
C ILE A 687 23.63 -25.87 9.82
N ILE A 688 24.88 -26.03 10.27
CA ILE A 688 25.23 -26.16 11.69
C ILE A 688 26.13 -24.98 12.07
N ASN A 689 25.66 -24.15 13.01
CA ASN A 689 26.37 -22.93 13.43
C ASN A 689 26.70 -21.99 12.23
N GLY A 690 25.79 -21.87 11.26
CA GLY A 690 25.97 -21.02 10.09
C GLY A 690 26.84 -21.62 8.97
N LYS A 691 27.37 -22.85 9.14
CA LYS A 691 28.17 -23.53 8.12
C LYS A 691 27.41 -24.69 7.51
N LYS A 692 27.58 -24.91 6.20
CA LYS A 692 27.05 -26.11 5.51
C LYS A 692 27.86 -27.34 5.93
N VAL A 693 27.16 -28.34 6.44
CA VAL A 693 27.75 -29.58 7.00
C VAL A 693 27.05 -30.80 6.43
N MET A 694 27.82 -31.75 5.91
CA MET A 694 27.29 -33.05 5.49
C MET A 694 27.33 -34.03 6.68
N VAL A 695 26.15 -34.55 7.04
CA VAL A 695 26.03 -35.64 8.00
C VAL A 695 26.01 -36.97 7.23
N LYS A 696 26.99 -37.85 7.49
CA LYS A 696 27.18 -39.15 6.83
C LYS A 696 26.53 -40.30 7.59
#